data_682ed5b8c2b386896fbe24852ab91b93
#
_entry.id   682ed5b8c2b386896fbe24852ab91b93
#
_cell.length_a   1.000
_cell.length_b   1.000
_cell.length_c   1.000
_cell.angle_alpha   90.00
_cell.angle_beta   90.00
_cell.angle_gamma   90.00
#
_symmetry.space_group_name_H-M   'P 1'
#
loop_
_entity.id
_entity.type
_entity.pdbx_description
1 polymer ?
#
loop_
_entity_poly.entity_id
_entity_poly.type
_entity_poly.pdbx_seq_one_letter_code
_entity_poly.pdbx_strand_id
1 'polypeptide(L)'
;MFLLPGILITYYVTKTPIPPEYATEIKRYLFARQHPEDGGWGLHIEGHSSVFGTSMNYVALRLIGVNEDDPRMIKARGLLHKFGGAIYGPHWAKFWLSILGVMEWEGVNPVPPEIWLLPDWVPFAPWRWWIHMRQVFLPMSYLWSKQWSHPLDDLTKQIREELYTQPYDSVDFAAHRNSIHEADNYYPKTWLLNGANELLVRLWNPYLRLPSIIKRAEDWTWELIRMEDENTKYAGLGPVNNPMNMVACFIHDGPDSYSVRQHRERLNDYMWVKGEGMLANGTNGVQVWDTAFITQAIVVAGFADDPKWRPMLTKALEFLDDHQLRENVPDQEKCYRQHRKGAWPFSTKDQGYTVSDCTAEGLRSTLQLQEMHNFPKIIPEQRLKDAVDCLLLMQNPSGGFSEYEITRASPKVEWLNAAEVFGGIMISYDHPECTTASVTALSLFSKFYPNYRASEIKDAKKKAVAHIKHVQRADGSWYGSWGICFTYAALFALESLASIGETYETSADSRRGCDFLIEKQQADGGWGESYLSCATHQYVQHEKSQVCQTAWALLGLMEAGYPHKDPLERGIRLLMQRQQRNGEWLQEAIEGVFNQSWYVFFPLCLSSLGSIADFSSMISYPNYKFYWPIRALGLYSQKFGNAELS
;
A
#
# COMPACT_ATOMS: atom_id res chain seq x y z
N MET A 1 0.23 12.79 -4.08
CA MET A 1 -0.43 13.35 -5.29
C MET A 1 -1.62 12.52 -5.74
N PHE A 2 -1.58 11.19 -5.65
CA PHE A 2 -2.70 10.30 -6.02
C PHE A 2 -3.89 10.35 -5.05
N LEU A 3 -3.66 10.31 -3.75
CA LEU A 3 -4.69 10.15 -2.71
C LEU A 3 -5.29 11.49 -2.23
N LEU A 4 -4.45 12.51 -2.13
CA LEU A 4 -4.82 13.80 -1.58
C LEU A 4 -6.03 14.47 -2.26
N PRO A 5 -6.18 14.45 -3.61
CA PRO A 5 -7.33 15.08 -4.26
C PRO A 5 -8.68 14.50 -3.85
N GLY A 6 -8.79 13.18 -3.70
CA GLY A 6 -10.03 12.53 -3.25
C GLY A 6 -10.42 12.97 -1.83
N ILE A 7 -9.45 13.12 -0.94
CA ILE A 7 -9.66 13.66 0.42
C ILE A 7 -10.18 15.10 0.35
N LEU A 8 -9.55 15.95 -0.46
CA LEU A 8 -9.95 17.37 -0.58
C LEU A 8 -11.33 17.55 -1.23
N ILE A 9 -11.65 16.72 -2.23
CA ILE A 9 -13.02 16.67 -2.78
C ILE A 9 -14.00 16.26 -1.67
N THR A 10 -13.68 15.28 -0.85
CA THR A 10 -14.52 14.84 0.27
C THR A 10 -14.75 15.97 1.27
N TYR A 11 -13.70 16.68 1.69
CA TYR A 11 -13.84 17.86 2.55
C TYR A 11 -14.82 18.87 1.94
N TYR A 12 -14.66 19.15 0.64
CA TYR A 12 -15.48 20.15 -0.07
C TYR A 12 -16.94 19.73 -0.16
N VAL A 13 -17.22 18.55 -0.71
CA VAL A 13 -18.62 18.11 -0.95
C VAL A 13 -19.40 17.84 0.33
N THR A 14 -18.71 17.45 1.41
CA THR A 14 -19.33 17.24 2.73
C THR A 14 -19.35 18.52 3.59
N LYS A 15 -18.92 19.65 3.05
CA LYS A 15 -18.81 20.92 3.74
C LYS A 15 -18.00 20.85 5.04
N THR A 16 -17.00 20.00 5.04
CA THR A 16 -16.05 19.87 6.15
C THR A 16 -14.99 20.96 6.03
N PRO A 17 -14.78 21.80 7.05
CA PRO A 17 -13.80 22.89 6.96
C PRO A 17 -12.38 22.31 6.91
N ILE A 18 -11.56 22.84 6.00
CA ILE A 18 -10.13 22.53 5.93
C ILE A 18 -9.40 23.56 6.80
N PRO A 19 -8.58 23.16 7.80
CA PRO A 19 -7.79 24.10 8.57
C PRO A 19 -6.89 24.97 7.66
N PRO A 20 -6.79 26.29 7.88
CA PRO A 20 -5.99 27.18 7.02
C PRO A 20 -4.52 26.77 6.92
N GLU A 21 -3.94 26.23 8.00
CA GLU A 21 -2.59 25.67 8.06
C GLU A 21 -2.45 24.45 7.14
N TYR A 22 -3.45 23.56 7.08
CA TYR A 22 -3.46 22.41 6.17
C TYR A 22 -3.47 22.90 4.72
N ALA A 23 -4.37 23.83 4.39
CA ALA A 23 -4.45 24.41 3.04
C ALA A 23 -3.11 25.03 2.62
N THR A 24 -2.43 25.73 3.54
CA THR A 24 -1.12 26.34 3.29
C THR A 24 -0.06 25.29 3.00
N GLU A 25 0.06 24.27 3.84
CA GLU A 25 1.06 23.22 3.71
C GLU A 25 0.79 22.28 2.51
N ILE A 26 -0.48 22.04 2.18
CA ILE A 26 -0.86 21.28 0.98
C ILE A 26 -0.46 22.06 -0.29
N LYS A 27 -0.74 23.38 -0.35
CA LYS A 27 -0.30 24.23 -1.47
C LYS A 27 1.21 24.16 -1.64
N ARG A 28 1.96 24.28 -0.52
CA ARG A 28 3.42 24.20 -0.54
C ARG A 28 3.91 22.88 -1.11
N TYR A 29 3.34 21.73 -0.64
CA TYR A 29 3.70 20.40 -1.10
C TYR A 29 3.38 20.21 -2.59
N LEU A 30 2.15 20.50 -3.02
CA LEU A 30 1.74 20.26 -4.40
C LEU A 30 2.58 21.09 -5.39
N PHE A 31 2.85 22.36 -5.08
CA PHE A 31 3.69 23.20 -5.95
C PHE A 31 5.18 22.81 -5.90
N ALA A 32 5.69 22.30 -4.76
CA ALA A 32 7.04 21.78 -4.70
C ALA A 32 7.21 20.50 -5.55
N ARG A 33 6.12 19.79 -5.83
CA ARG A 33 6.08 18.56 -6.61
C ARG A 33 5.48 18.73 -8.02
N GLN A 34 5.17 19.97 -8.41
CA GLN A 34 4.79 20.27 -9.77
C GLN A 34 5.97 20.08 -10.71
N HIS A 35 5.77 19.37 -11.81
CA HIS A 35 6.85 19.09 -12.76
C HIS A 35 7.38 20.40 -13.35
N PRO A 36 8.69 20.67 -13.25
CA PRO A 36 9.25 22.00 -13.59
C PRO A 36 9.14 22.33 -15.08
N GLU A 37 9.25 21.35 -15.96
CA GLU A 37 9.24 21.56 -17.40
C GLU A 37 7.85 21.74 -17.97
N ASP A 38 6.90 20.88 -17.63
CA ASP A 38 5.56 20.86 -18.22
C ASP A 38 4.46 21.44 -17.31
N GLY A 39 4.70 21.55 -16.00
CA GLY A 39 3.78 22.13 -15.04
C GLY A 39 2.66 21.20 -14.57
N GLY A 40 2.68 19.92 -14.92
CA GLY A 40 1.73 18.92 -14.46
C GLY A 40 2.16 18.17 -13.20
N TRP A 41 1.43 17.09 -12.90
CA TRP A 41 1.73 16.14 -11.84
C TRP A 41 1.55 14.71 -12.37
N GLY A 42 2.42 13.82 -11.93
CA GLY A 42 2.29 12.38 -12.13
C GLY A 42 1.51 11.69 -11.01
N LEU A 43 1.47 10.36 -11.04
CA LEU A 43 0.88 9.54 -9.97
C LEU A 43 1.75 9.58 -8.70
N HIS A 44 3.05 9.73 -8.84
CA HIS A 44 4.03 9.82 -7.75
C HIS A 44 5.10 10.88 -8.04
N ILE A 45 5.99 11.13 -7.07
CA ILE A 45 6.95 12.26 -7.12
C ILE A 45 8.06 12.13 -8.17
N GLU A 46 8.32 10.94 -8.67
CA GLU A 46 9.30 10.66 -9.72
C GLU A 46 8.63 10.30 -11.07
N GLY A 47 7.28 10.27 -11.11
CA GLY A 47 6.51 9.91 -12.30
C GLY A 47 6.30 11.07 -13.26
N HIS A 48 6.14 10.75 -14.54
CA HIS A 48 5.78 11.73 -15.57
C HIS A 48 4.39 12.33 -15.31
N SER A 49 4.16 13.54 -15.80
CA SER A 49 2.84 14.18 -15.74
C SER A 49 1.81 13.36 -16.50
N SER A 50 0.64 13.19 -15.89
CA SER A 50 -0.48 12.43 -16.45
C SER A 50 -1.77 13.25 -16.41
N VAL A 51 -2.80 12.79 -17.12
CA VAL A 51 -4.13 13.44 -17.05
C VAL A 51 -4.70 13.32 -15.65
N PHE A 52 -4.62 12.15 -15.04
CA PHE A 52 -5.05 11.94 -13.65
C PHE A 52 -4.32 12.89 -12.69
N GLY A 53 -2.99 12.81 -12.67
CA GLY A 53 -2.20 13.60 -11.73
C GLY A 53 -2.43 15.09 -11.92
N THR A 54 -2.50 15.57 -13.16
CA THR A 54 -2.65 16.99 -13.47
C THR A 54 -4.07 17.48 -13.17
N SER A 55 -5.13 16.81 -13.66
CA SER A 55 -6.51 17.24 -13.44
C SER A 55 -6.90 17.21 -11.96
N MET A 56 -6.56 16.13 -11.25
CA MET A 56 -6.98 15.95 -9.86
C MET A 56 -6.24 16.89 -8.91
N ASN A 57 -4.92 17.10 -9.09
CA ASN A 57 -4.18 18.06 -8.25
C ASN A 57 -4.52 19.51 -8.62
N TYR A 58 -4.84 19.81 -9.89
CA TYR A 58 -5.40 21.10 -10.30
C TYR A 58 -6.70 21.40 -9.54
N VAL A 59 -7.67 20.47 -9.58
CA VAL A 59 -8.94 20.57 -8.84
C VAL A 59 -8.67 20.74 -7.34
N ALA A 60 -7.81 19.92 -6.76
CA ALA A 60 -7.46 20.00 -5.35
C ALA A 60 -6.96 21.39 -4.94
N LEU A 61 -6.09 22.00 -5.76
CA LEU A 61 -5.58 23.37 -5.52
C LEU A 61 -6.68 24.43 -5.66
N ARG A 62 -7.60 24.29 -6.62
CA ARG A 62 -8.76 25.17 -6.77
C ARG A 62 -9.66 25.10 -5.53
N LEU A 63 -9.95 23.90 -5.03
CA LEU A 63 -10.81 23.70 -3.86
C LEU A 63 -10.24 24.31 -2.56
N ILE A 64 -8.93 24.43 -2.45
CA ILE A 64 -8.28 25.07 -1.31
C ILE A 64 -7.92 26.56 -1.58
N GLY A 65 -8.52 27.16 -2.61
CA GLY A 65 -8.49 28.59 -2.86
C GLY A 65 -7.25 29.11 -3.60
N VAL A 66 -6.67 28.30 -4.50
CA VAL A 66 -5.68 28.81 -5.46
C VAL A 66 -6.42 29.43 -6.65
N ASN A 67 -6.01 30.63 -7.06
CA ASN A 67 -6.61 31.34 -8.19
C ASN A 67 -6.24 30.66 -9.51
N GLU A 68 -7.17 30.63 -10.48
CA GLU A 68 -6.98 30.08 -11.83
C GLU A 68 -5.92 30.86 -12.64
N ASP A 69 -5.67 32.13 -12.28
CA ASP A 69 -4.68 32.99 -12.92
C ASP A 69 -3.26 32.85 -12.33
N ASP A 70 -3.06 32.00 -11.28
CA ASP A 70 -1.71 31.71 -10.82
C ASP A 70 -0.90 31.13 -12.00
N PRO A 71 0.30 31.65 -12.31
CA PRO A 71 1.09 31.18 -13.45
C PRO A 71 1.33 29.66 -13.48
N ARG A 72 1.41 29.02 -12.28
CA ARG A 72 1.57 27.57 -12.13
C ARG A 72 0.29 26.83 -12.51
N MET A 73 -0.87 27.38 -12.17
CA MET A 73 -2.17 26.84 -12.55
C MET A 73 -2.43 26.99 -14.05
N ILE A 74 -2.09 28.14 -14.63
CA ILE A 74 -2.16 28.37 -16.10
C ILE A 74 -1.31 27.31 -16.82
N LYS A 75 -0.08 27.05 -16.34
CA LYS A 75 0.82 26.06 -16.94
C LYS A 75 0.24 24.65 -16.86
N ALA A 76 -0.29 24.25 -15.70
CA ALA A 76 -0.93 22.95 -15.50
C ALA A 76 -2.17 22.75 -16.38
N ARG A 77 -3.04 23.78 -16.46
CA ARG A 77 -4.22 23.77 -17.33
C ARG A 77 -3.83 23.69 -18.81
N GLY A 78 -2.78 24.39 -19.21
CA GLY A 78 -2.24 24.31 -20.57
C GLY A 78 -1.76 22.91 -20.95
N LEU A 79 -1.13 22.19 -20.01
CA LEU A 79 -0.75 20.80 -20.20
C LEU A 79 -1.98 19.88 -20.26
N LEU A 80 -2.93 20.05 -19.33
CA LEU A 80 -4.16 19.26 -19.32
C LEU A 80 -4.92 19.38 -20.65
N HIS A 81 -4.98 20.58 -21.21
CA HIS A 81 -5.61 20.82 -22.51
C HIS A 81 -4.82 20.19 -23.68
N LYS A 82 -3.50 20.12 -23.60
CA LYS A 82 -2.69 19.35 -24.58
C LYS A 82 -2.97 17.85 -24.54
N PHE A 83 -3.30 17.32 -23.37
CA PHE A 83 -3.75 15.93 -23.21
C PHE A 83 -5.21 15.70 -23.66
N GLY A 84 -5.93 16.74 -24.05
CA GLY A 84 -7.33 16.70 -24.50
C GLY A 84 -8.36 17.01 -23.40
N GLY A 85 -7.91 17.41 -22.20
CA GLY A 85 -8.78 17.74 -21.08
C GLY A 85 -9.06 16.55 -20.14
N ALA A 86 -9.76 16.80 -19.05
CA ALA A 86 -10.04 15.82 -18.00
C ALA A 86 -10.87 14.60 -18.45
N ILE A 87 -11.57 14.70 -19.60
CA ILE A 87 -12.33 13.56 -20.18
C ILE A 87 -11.46 12.36 -20.55
N TYR A 88 -10.16 12.56 -20.75
CA TYR A 88 -9.19 11.51 -21.04
C TYR A 88 -8.52 10.94 -19.77
N GLY A 89 -8.98 11.32 -18.60
CA GLY A 89 -8.53 10.73 -17.33
C GLY A 89 -9.02 9.29 -17.15
N PRO A 90 -8.38 8.50 -16.27
CA PRO A 90 -8.82 7.15 -15.91
C PRO A 90 -10.16 7.18 -15.17
N HIS A 91 -10.81 6.02 -15.08
CA HIS A 91 -12.11 5.84 -14.44
C HIS A 91 -12.18 6.41 -13.01
N TRP A 92 -11.08 6.27 -12.26
CA TRP A 92 -10.95 6.81 -10.91
C TRP A 92 -11.07 8.34 -10.85
N ALA A 93 -10.46 9.07 -11.79
CA ALA A 93 -10.61 10.52 -11.89
C ALA A 93 -12.05 10.90 -12.26
N LYS A 94 -12.62 10.24 -13.29
CA LYS A 94 -13.99 10.48 -13.74
C LYS A 94 -14.99 10.33 -12.61
N PHE A 95 -14.83 9.31 -11.80
CA PHE A 95 -15.67 9.05 -10.64
C PHE A 95 -15.66 10.21 -9.62
N TRP A 96 -14.46 10.68 -9.22
CA TRP A 96 -14.34 11.79 -8.27
C TRP A 96 -14.83 13.12 -8.85
N LEU A 97 -14.58 13.37 -10.13
CA LEU A 97 -15.07 14.57 -10.83
C LEU A 97 -16.61 14.56 -10.95
N SER A 98 -17.22 13.38 -11.08
CA SER A 98 -18.69 13.25 -11.08
C SER A 98 -19.29 13.51 -9.69
N ILE A 99 -18.65 13.01 -8.63
CA ILE A 99 -19.04 13.36 -7.25
C ILE A 99 -18.96 14.88 -6.99
N LEU A 100 -17.92 15.53 -7.47
CA LEU A 100 -17.76 16.98 -7.35
C LEU A 100 -18.77 17.75 -8.20
N GLY A 101 -19.42 17.12 -9.17
CA GLY A 101 -20.36 17.78 -10.08
C GLY A 101 -19.70 18.49 -11.25
N VAL A 102 -18.43 18.18 -11.55
CA VAL A 102 -17.69 18.77 -12.69
C VAL A 102 -17.51 17.81 -13.87
N MET A 103 -18.15 16.65 -13.81
CA MET A 103 -18.28 15.65 -14.88
C MET A 103 -19.63 14.95 -14.77
N GLU A 104 -20.22 14.60 -15.90
CA GLU A 104 -21.49 13.85 -15.88
C GLU A 104 -21.27 12.35 -15.66
N TRP A 105 -22.21 11.69 -14.94
CA TRP A 105 -22.15 10.26 -14.62
C TRP A 105 -22.14 9.35 -15.86
N GLU A 106 -22.65 9.82 -16.98
CA GLU A 106 -22.63 9.11 -18.25
C GLU A 106 -21.20 8.84 -18.75
N GLY A 107 -20.24 9.65 -18.32
CA GLY A 107 -18.81 9.47 -18.60
C GLY A 107 -18.14 8.39 -17.73
N VAL A 108 -18.85 7.82 -16.76
CA VAL A 108 -18.35 6.79 -15.82
C VAL A 108 -18.86 5.41 -16.23
N ASN A 109 -17.99 4.40 -16.28
CA ASN A 109 -18.42 3.02 -16.47
C ASN A 109 -19.29 2.55 -15.31
N PRO A 110 -20.27 1.64 -15.56
CA PRO A 110 -21.11 1.12 -14.51
C PRO A 110 -20.34 0.41 -13.40
N VAL A 111 -20.72 0.71 -12.15
CA VAL A 111 -20.25 0.04 -10.94
C VAL A 111 -21.48 -0.44 -10.15
N PRO A 112 -22.20 -1.46 -10.65
CA PRO A 112 -23.51 -1.81 -10.12
C PRO A 112 -23.42 -2.44 -8.74
N PRO A 113 -24.17 -1.95 -7.73
CA PRO A 113 -24.21 -2.56 -6.40
C PRO A 113 -24.83 -3.97 -6.43
N GLU A 114 -25.54 -4.31 -7.47
CA GLU A 114 -26.17 -5.61 -7.65
C GLU A 114 -25.16 -6.77 -7.69
N ILE A 115 -23.90 -6.51 -8.01
CA ILE A 115 -22.83 -7.52 -7.97
C ILE A 115 -22.59 -8.06 -6.55
N TRP A 116 -22.91 -7.27 -5.52
CA TRP A 116 -22.82 -7.68 -4.13
C TRP A 116 -23.93 -8.65 -3.69
N LEU A 117 -24.96 -8.86 -4.51
CA LEU A 117 -26.01 -9.85 -4.32
C LEU A 117 -25.68 -11.21 -4.94
N LEU A 118 -24.53 -11.34 -5.60
CA LEU A 118 -24.10 -12.61 -6.21
C LEU A 118 -23.92 -13.69 -5.14
N PRO A 119 -24.40 -14.91 -5.38
CA PRO A 119 -24.18 -16.04 -4.47
C PRO A 119 -22.71 -16.36 -4.26
N ASP A 120 -22.38 -16.91 -3.10
CA ASP A 120 -20.99 -17.20 -2.71
C ASP A 120 -20.24 -18.19 -3.61
N TRP A 121 -20.99 -19.05 -4.32
CA TRP A 121 -20.40 -20.00 -5.27
C TRP A 121 -19.90 -19.36 -6.58
N VAL A 122 -20.28 -18.11 -6.85
CA VAL A 122 -19.82 -17.39 -8.04
C VAL A 122 -18.34 -17.08 -7.92
N PRO A 123 -17.48 -17.51 -8.88
CA PRO A 123 -16.02 -17.43 -8.75
C PRO A 123 -15.46 -16.00 -8.79
N PHE A 124 -16.22 -15.04 -9.28
CA PHE A 124 -15.85 -13.62 -9.38
C PHE A 124 -16.71 -12.73 -8.47
N ALA A 125 -17.43 -13.28 -7.50
CA ALA A 125 -18.20 -12.48 -6.53
C ALA A 125 -17.24 -11.56 -5.72
N PRO A 126 -17.67 -10.31 -5.40
CA PRO A 126 -16.78 -9.32 -4.79
C PRO A 126 -16.16 -9.76 -3.45
N TRP A 127 -16.83 -10.60 -2.67
CA TRP A 127 -16.29 -11.10 -1.41
C TRP A 127 -14.97 -11.90 -1.58
N ARG A 128 -14.68 -12.39 -2.79
CA ARG A 128 -13.46 -13.11 -3.15
C ARG A 128 -12.30 -12.21 -3.57
N TRP A 129 -12.60 -10.93 -3.83
CA TRP A 129 -11.61 -9.98 -4.29
C TRP A 129 -10.64 -9.60 -3.17
N TRP A 130 -9.49 -9.10 -3.55
CA TRP A 130 -8.53 -8.51 -2.63
C TRP A 130 -9.22 -7.43 -1.78
N ILE A 131 -8.81 -7.34 -0.51
CA ILE A 131 -9.50 -6.49 0.45
C ILE A 131 -9.53 -5.02 0.03
N HIS A 132 -8.42 -4.49 -0.52
CA HIS A 132 -8.40 -3.11 -1.00
C HIS A 132 -9.38 -2.91 -2.16
N MET A 133 -9.39 -3.82 -3.15
CA MET A 133 -10.33 -3.75 -4.26
C MET A 133 -11.78 -3.84 -3.77
N ARG A 134 -12.05 -4.77 -2.84
CA ARG A 134 -13.37 -4.94 -2.24
C ARG A 134 -13.84 -3.69 -1.50
N GLN A 135 -12.98 -3.11 -0.66
CA GLN A 135 -13.32 -1.94 0.16
C GLN A 135 -13.40 -0.63 -0.65
N VAL A 136 -12.72 -0.54 -1.77
CA VAL A 136 -12.87 0.57 -2.71
C VAL A 136 -14.16 0.43 -3.54
N PHE A 137 -14.38 -0.76 -4.10
CA PHE A 137 -15.52 -1.01 -4.98
C PHE A 137 -16.87 -0.93 -4.26
N LEU A 138 -16.90 -1.23 -2.96
CA LEU A 138 -18.10 -1.20 -2.14
C LEU A 138 -18.74 0.21 -2.09
N PRO A 139 -18.09 1.26 -1.57
CA PRO A 139 -18.69 2.60 -1.60
C PRO A 139 -18.81 3.18 -3.01
N MET A 140 -17.90 2.84 -3.95
CA MET A 140 -18.05 3.25 -5.35
C MET A 140 -19.38 2.76 -5.93
N SER A 141 -19.74 1.49 -5.69
CA SER A 141 -20.98 0.91 -6.23
C SER A 141 -22.23 1.57 -5.63
N TYR A 142 -22.22 1.87 -4.35
CA TYR A 142 -23.29 2.59 -3.68
C TYR A 142 -23.44 4.02 -4.24
N LEU A 143 -22.35 4.77 -4.31
CA LEU A 143 -22.34 6.15 -4.81
C LEU A 143 -22.70 6.23 -6.31
N TRP A 144 -22.21 5.28 -7.12
CA TRP A 144 -22.59 5.19 -8.53
C TRP A 144 -24.07 4.90 -8.69
N SER A 145 -24.67 4.04 -7.84
CA SER A 145 -26.10 3.77 -7.91
C SER A 145 -26.96 4.99 -7.57
N LYS A 146 -26.47 5.82 -6.64
CA LYS A 146 -27.14 7.08 -6.27
C LYS A 146 -26.95 8.18 -7.31
N GLN A 147 -25.92 8.11 -8.13
CA GLN A 147 -25.52 9.16 -9.09
C GLN A 147 -25.56 10.57 -8.48
N TRP A 148 -25.13 10.63 -7.21
CA TRP A 148 -25.12 11.89 -6.50
C TRP A 148 -23.96 12.76 -6.93
N SER A 149 -24.23 14.03 -7.19
CA SER A 149 -23.23 15.06 -7.46
C SER A 149 -23.42 16.23 -6.52
N HIS A 150 -22.33 16.88 -6.15
CA HIS A 150 -22.37 18.10 -5.39
C HIS A 150 -23.15 19.18 -6.15
N PRO A 151 -24.08 19.91 -5.51
CA PRO A 151 -24.79 21.01 -6.15
C PRO A 151 -23.81 22.08 -6.67
N LEU A 152 -24.01 22.53 -7.91
CA LEU A 152 -23.14 23.51 -8.51
C LEU A 152 -23.13 24.84 -7.74
N ASP A 153 -21.96 25.31 -7.44
CA ASP A 153 -21.66 26.65 -6.96
C ASP A 153 -20.74 27.39 -7.94
N ASP A 154 -20.36 28.60 -7.61
CA ASP A 154 -19.58 29.44 -8.55
C ASP A 154 -18.18 28.87 -8.80
N LEU A 155 -17.56 28.21 -7.81
CA LEU A 155 -16.25 27.58 -7.96
C LEU A 155 -16.32 26.34 -8.86
N THR A 156 -17.28 25.46 -8.62
CA THR A 156 -17.44 24.25 -9.45
C THR A 156 -17.85 24.57 -10.89
N LYS A 157 -18.62 25.64 -11.13
CA LYS A 157 -18.87 26.14 -12.49
C LYS A 157 -17.59 26.61 -13.18
N GLN A 158 -16.73 27.36 -12.48
CA GLN A 158 -15.43 27.77 -13.03
C GLN A 158 -14.56 26.56 -13.35
N ILE A 159 -14.46 25.61 -12.43
CA ILE A 159 -13.69 24.38 -12.64
C ILE A 159 -14.19 23.60 -13.88
N ARG A 160 -15.52 23.57 -14.15
CA ARG A 160 -16.05 22.99 -15.39
C ARG A 160 -15.44 23.62 -16.65
N GLU A 161 -15.34 24.96 -16.68
CA GLU A 161 -14.76 25.66 -17.83
C GLU A 161 -13.24 25.47 -17.94
N GLU A 162 -12.56 25.22 -16.83
CA GLU A 162 -11.11 25.09 -16.78
C GLU A 162 -10.62 23.67 -17.19
N LEU A 163 -11.42 22.62 -16.97
CA LEU A 163 -10.99 21.23 -17.15
C LEU A 163 -11.09 20.70 -18.57
N TYR A 164 -11.90 21.33 -19.45
CA TYR A 164 -12.20 20.80 -20.78
C TYR A 164 -11.71 21.74 -21.88
N THR A 165 -11.46 21.15 -23.06
CA THR A 165 -10.98 21.89 -24.25
C THR A 165 -12.12 22.50 -25.07
N GLN A 166 -13.36 22.21 -24.70
CA GLN A 166 -14.58 22.72 -25.31
C GLN A 166 -15.59 23.09 -24.23
N PRO A 167 -16.61 23.92 -24.53
CA PRO A 167 -17.64 24.27 -23.57
C PRO A 167 -18.27 23.03 -22.91
N TYR A 168 -18.45 23.05 -21.60
CA TYR A 168 -18.93 21.89 -20.84
C TYR A 168 -20.20 21.26 -21.42
N ASP A 169 -21.18 22.07 -21.77
CA ASP A 169 -22.47 21.62 -22.29
C ASP A 169 -22.38 20.98 -23.70
N SER A 170 -21.24 21.10 -24.37
CA SER A 170 -20.97 20.50 -25.68
C SER A 170 -20.23 19.15 -25.58
N VAL A 171 -19.80 18.76 -24.38
CA VAL A 171 -19.05 17.51 -24.17
C VAL A 171 -19.99 16.29 -24.17
N ASP A 172 -19.79 15.37 -25.10
CA ASP A 172 -20.46 14.06 -25.05
C ASP A 172 -19.70 13.13 -24.08
N PHE A 173 -20.03 13.22 -22.80
CA PHE A 173 -19.41 12.40 -21.76
C PHE A 173 -19.61 10.89 -21.97
N ALA A 174 -20.76 10.49 -22.52
CA ALA A 174 -21.07 9.08 -22.79
C ALA A 174 -20.13 8.51 -23.84
N ALA A 175 -19.82 9.26 -24.91
CA ALA A 175 -18.86 8.83 -25.93
C ALA A 175 -17.44 8.68 -25.37
N HIS A 176 -17.10 9.45 -24.35
CA HIS A 176 -15.76 9.44 -23.73
C HIS A 176 -15.62 8.52 -22.50
N ARG A 177 -16.60 7.68 -22.21
CA ARG A 177 -16.58 6.74 -21.06
C ARG A 177 -15.31 5.87 -21.00
N ASN A 178 -14.86 5.38 -22.14
CA ASN A 178 -13.67 4.54 -22.26
C ASN A 178 -12.44 5.28 -22.79
N SER A 179 -12.54 6.59 -23.05
CA SER A 179 -11.40 7.39 -23.47
C SER A 179 -10.43 7.59 -22.31
N ILE A 180 -9.17 7.21 -22.53
CA ILE A 180 -8.07 7.39 -21.58
C ILE A 180 -6.82 7.78 -22.35
N HIS A 181 -6.04 8.71 -21.81
CA HIS A 181 -4.76 9.09 -22.37
C HIS A 181 -3.69 8.04 -22.10
N GLU A 182 -2.76 7.83 -23.02
CA GLU A 182 -1.69 6.84 -22.86
C GLU A 182 -0.86 7.03 -21.59
N ALA A 183 -0.67 8.28 -21.14
CA ALA A 183 0.04 8.61 -19.90
C ALA A 183 -0.63 8.08 -18.62
N ASP A 184 -1.85 7.58 -18.68
CA ASP A 184 -2.60 6.99 -17.55
C ASP A 184 -3.01 5.52 -17.81
N ASN A 185 -2.74 4.98 -19.00
CA ASN A 185 -3.24 3.67 -19.40
C ASN A 185 -2.16 2.59 -19.25
N TYR A 186 -1.74 2.36 -18.01
CA TYR A 186 -0.72 1.37 -17.70
C TYR A 186 -1.25 -0.07 -17.71
N TYR A 187 -2.55 -0.24 -17.42
CA TYR A 187 -3.21 -1.54 -17.40
C TYR A 187 -4.51 -1.49 -18.24
N PRO A 188 -4.41 -1.68 -19.55
CA PRO A 188 -5.56 -1.60 -20.45
C PRO A 188 -6.64 -2.61 -20.08
N LYS A 189 -7.91 -2.17 -20.11
CA LYS A 189 -9.06 -3.05 -19.86
C LYS A 189 -9.11 -4.19 -20.88
N THR A 190 -9.43 -5.37 -20.39
CA THR A 190 -9.60 -6.54 -21.23
C THR A 190 -10.83 -6.42 -22.14
N TRP A 191 -10.86 -7.18 -23.24
CA TRP A 191 -12.03 -7.28 -24.09
C TRP A 191 -13.26 -7.81 -23.33
N LEU A 192 -13.04 -8.69 -22.34
CA LEU A 192 -14.10 -9.25 -21.49
C LEU A 192 -14.76 -8.16 -20.63
N LEU A 193 -13.95 -7.33 -19.97
CA LEU A 193 -14.47 -6.21 -19.17
C LEU A 193 -15.15 -5.17 -20.04
N ASN A 194 -14.59 -4.83 -21.20
CA ASN A 194 -15.22 -3.91 -22.14
C ASN A 194 -16.57 -4.45 -22.62
N GLY A 195 -16.65 -5.75 -22.97
CA GLY A 195 -17.91 -6.40 -23.31
C GLY A 195 -18.94 -6.41 -22.19
N ALA A 196 -18.49 -6.68 -20.95
CA ALA A 196 -19.34 -6.61 -19.77
C ALA A 196 -19.88 -5.19 -19.53
N ASN A 197 -19.04 -4.16 -19.64
CA ASN A 197 -19.47 -2.76 -19.52
C ASN A 197 -20.50 -2.38 -20.58
N GLU A 198 -20.31 -2.81 -21.85
CA GLU A 198 -21.29 -2.57 -22.92
C GLU A 198 -22.64 -3.25 -22.63
N LEU A 199 -22.64 -4.48 -22.11
CA LEU A 199 -23.87 -5.17 -21.68
C LEU A 199 -24.57 -4.43 -20.54
N LEU A 200 -23.80 -3.96 -19.56
CA LEU A 200 -24.34 -3.18 -18.45
C LEU A 200 -24.98 -1.87 -18.94
N VAL A 201 -24.31 -1.15 -19.83
CA VAL A 201 -24.81 0.13 -20.37
C VAL A 201 -26.02 -0.03 -21.27
N ARG A 202 -25.97 -0.99 -22.21
CA ARG A 202 -26.99 -1.11 -23.29
C ARG A 202 -28.17 -1.98 -22.92
N LEU A 203 -27.99 -2.92 -21.98
CA LEU A 203 -29.05 -3.90 -21.67
C LEU A 203 -29.46 -3.85 -20.20
N TRP A 204 -28.49 -3.96 -19.27
CA TRP A 204 -28.79 -4.05 -17.84
C TRP A 204 -29.42 -2.75 -17.32
N ASN A 205 -28.74 -1.64 -17.44
CA ASN A 205 -29.20 -0.35 -16.89
C ASN A 205 -30.55 0.09 -17.43
N PRO A 206 -30.82 0.06 -18.75
CA PRO A 206 -32.10 0.56 -19.26
C PRO A 206 -33.27 -0.42 -19.12
N TYR A 207 -33.04 -1.75 -19.05
CA TYR A 207 -34.12 -2.73 -19.17
C TYR A 207 -34.20 -3.75 -18.05
N LEU A 208 -33.09 -4.15 -17.42
CA LEU A 208 -33.04 -5.26 -16.47
C LEU A 208 -32.82 -4.79 -15.01
N ARG A 209 -32.42 -3.58 -14.81
CA ARG A 209 -32.14 -3.00 -13.49
C ARG A 209 -33.45 -2.57 -12.81
N LEU A 210 -34.14 -3.54 -12.21
CA LEU A 210 -35.45 -3.33 -11.56
C LEU A 210 -35.32 -2.57 -10.24
N PRO A 211 -36.24 -1.65 -9.90
CA PRO A 211 -36.20 -0.85 -8.66
C PRO A 211 -36.07 -1.68 -7.37
N SER A 212 -36.70 -2.85 -7.33
CA SER A 212 -36.65 -3.75 -6.17
C SER A 212 -35.21 -4.39 -6.01
N ILE A 213 -34.55 -4.68 -7.09
CA ILE A 213 -33.18 -5.22 -7.09
C ILE A 213 -32.20 -4.10 -6.70
N ILE A 214 -32.37 -2.92 -7.27
CA ILE A 214 -31.58 -1.72 -6.91
C ILE A 214 -31.67 -1.47 -5.41
N LYS A 215 -32.89 -1.35 -4.88
CA LYS A 215 -33.09 -1.09 -3.47
C LYS A 215 -32.42 -2.15 -2.58
N ARG A 216 -32.61 -3.43 -2.89
CA ARG A 216 -31.98 -4.53 -2.14
C ARG A 216 -30.45 -4.47 -2.19
N ALA A 217 -29.88 -4.14 -3.35
CA ALA A 217 -28.44 -4.02 -3.53
C ALA A 217 -27.86 -2.80 -2.78
N GLU A 218 -28.55 -1.67 -2.84
CA GLU A 218 -28.19 -0.47 -2.08
C GLU A 218 -28.30 -0.69 -0.57
N ASP A 219 -29.38 -1.30 -0.10
CA ASP A 219 -29.55 -1.64 1.33
C ASP A 219 -28.43 -2.56 1.82
N TRP A 220 -28.01 -3.53 0.99
CA TRP A 220 -26.93 -4.46 1.33
C TRP A 220 -25.56 -3.80 1.31
N THR A 221 -25.24 -3.02 0.28
CA THR A 221 -23.96 -2.29 0.21
C THR A 221 -23.84 -1.26 1.32
N TRP A 222 -24.95 -0.59 1.66
CA TRP A 222 -24.99 0.32 2.81
C TRP A 222 -24.71 -0.40 4.14
N GLU A 223 -25.31 -1.56 4.36
CA GLU A 223 -25.03 -2.37 5.56
C GLU A 223 -23.57 -2.77 5.65
N LEU A 224 -22.95 -3.18 4.54
CA LEU A 224 -21.52 -3.51 4.49
C LEU A 224 -20.62 -2.28 4.76
N ILE A 225 -20.97 -1.11 4.22
CA ILE A 225 -20.25 0.15 4.52
C ILE A 225 -20.31 0.46 6.01
N ARG A 226 -21.50 0.36 6.60
CA ARG A 226 -21.70 0.60 8.03
C ARG A 226 -20.90 -0.39 8.90
N MET A 227 -20.88 -1.67 8.53
CA MET A 227 -20.08 -2.69 9.23
C MET A 227 -18.58 -2.41 9.12
N GLU A 228 -18.11 -1.95 7.96
CA GLU A 228 -16.71 -1.54 7.78
C GLU A 228 -16.36 -0.37 8.69
N ASP A 229 -17.17 0.67 8.72
CA ASP A 229 -16.97 1.85 9.54
C ASP A 229 -16.94 1.50 11.04
N GLU A 230 -17.88 0.71 11.51
CA GLU A 230 -17.95 0.24 12.91
C GLU A 230 -16.75 -0.64 13.28
N ASN A 231 -16.37 -1.59 12.41
CA ASN A 231 -15.27 -2.53 12.64
C ASN A 231 -13.90 -1.86 12.63
N THR A 232 -13.77 -0.71 11.98
CA THR A 232 -12.52 0.09 11.89
C THR A 232 -12.61 1.37 12.73
N LYS A 233 -13.69 1.56 13.49
CA LYS A 233 -13.98 2.80 14.22
C LYS A 233 -13.81 4.03 13.32
N TYR A 234 -14.33 3.95 12.12
CA TYR A 234 -14.28 4.98 11.08
C TYR A 234 -12.86 5.32 10.58
N ALA A 235 -11.83 4.55 10.96
CA ALA A 235 -10.50 4.70 10.37
C ALA A 235 -10.44 4.17 8.92
N GLY A 236 -11.29 3.19 8.59
CA GLY A 236 -11.28 2.54 7.29
C GLY A 236 -10.02 1.74 7.02
N LEU A 237 -9.96 1.06 5.89
CA LEU A 237 -8.77 0.34 5.45
C LEU A 237 -7.67 1.33 5.02
N GLY A 238 -8.05 2.40 4.31
CA GLY A 238 -7.11 3.38 3.79
C GLY A 238 -7.76 4.68 3.30
N PRO A 239 -6.95 5.63 2.83
CA PRO A 239 -7.42 6.96 2.39
C PRO A 239 -8.18 6.93 1.06
N VAL A 240 -8.45 5.75 0.52
CA VAL A 240 -9.24 5.56 -0.70
C VAL A 240 -10.68 5.26 -0.33
N ASN A 241 -10.93 4.27 0.52
CA ASN A 241 -12.30 3.90 0.89
C ASN A 241 -12.91 4.81 1.97
N ASN A 242 -12.13 5.27 2.94
CA ASN A 242 -12.63 6.12 4.01
C ASN A 242 -13.29 7.43 3.50
N PRO A 243 -12.66 8.21 2.59
CA PRO A 243 -13.31 9.39 2.02
C PRO A 243 -14.63 9.07 1.29
N MET A 244 -14.70 7.96 0.56
CA MET A 244 -15.93 7.55 -0.12
C MET A 244 -17.01 7.10 0.85
N ASN A 245 -16.64 6.36 1.92
CA ASN A 245 -17.56 5.99 2.98
C ASN A 245 -18.16 7.25 3.64
N MET A 246 -17.31 8.26 3.89
CA MET A 246 -17.80 9.54 4.42
C MET A 246 -18.81 10.21 3.50
N VAL A 247 -18.58 10.22 2.18
CA VAL A 247 -19.55 10.76 1.20
C VAL A 247 -20.84 9.94 1.21
N ALA A 248 -20.73 8.60 1.29
CA ALA A 248 -21.89 7.73 1.39
C ALA A 248 -22.71 8.00 2.67
N CYS A 249 -22.04 8.15 3.83
CA CYS A 249 -22.67 8.54 5.09
C CYS A 249 -23.34 9.92 5.01
N PHE A 250 -22.66 10.88 4.36
CA PHE A 250 -23.22 12.23 4.16
C PHE A 250 -24.52 12.22 3.35
N ILE A 251 -24.58 11.37 2.32
CA ILE A 251 -25.78 11.24 1.47
C ILE A 251 -26.88 10.47 2.18
N HIS A 252 -26.56 9.38 2.88
CA HIS A 252 -27.54 8.50 3.51
C HIS A 252 -28.04 9.02 4.84
N ASP A 253 -27.13 9.37 5.75
CA ASP A 253 -27.45 9.74 7.14
C ASP A 253 -27.62 11.26 7.34
N GLY A 254 -27.11 12.06 6.40
CA GLY A 254 -27.12 13.53 6.45
C GLY A 254 -25.85 14.13 7.05
N PRO A 255 -25.67 15.46 6.84
CA PRO A 255 -24.41 16.19 7.10
C PRO A 255 -23.98 16.21 8.58
N ASP A 256 -24.93 16.16 9.49
CA ASP A 256 -24.72 16.29 10.95
C ASP A 256 -24.84 14.93 11.69
N SER A 257 -24.85 13.83 10.94
CA SER A 257 -24.94 12.48 11.50
C SER A 257 -23.71 12.12 12.33
N TYR A 258 -23.87 11.10 13.21
CA TYR A 258 -22.77 10.55 13.98
C TYR A 258 -21.65 10.02 13.10
N SER A 259 -22.02 9.26 12.05
CA SER A 259 -21.07 8.66 11.10
C SER A 259 -20.20 9.72 10.40
N VAL A 260 -20.79 10.81 9.90
CA VAL A 260 -20.05 11.90 9.26
C VAL A 260 -19.10 12.60 10.24
N ARG A 261 -19.55 12.83 11.50
CA ARG A 261 -18.66 13.42 12.52
C ARG A 261 -17.46 12.54 12.82
N GLN A 262 -17.65 11.22 12.94
CA GLN A 262 -16.55 10.29 13.18
C GLN A 262 -15.55 10.26 12.00
N HIS A 263 -16.05 10.24 10.77
CA HIS A 263 -15.17 10.32 9.59
C HIS A 263 -14.38 11.63 9.53
N ARG A 264 -14.98 12.78 9.90
CA ARG A 264 -14.28 14.08 9.96
C ARG A 264 -13.06 14.04 10.87
N GLU A 265 -13.18 13.40 12.03
CA GLU A 265 -12.06 13.22 12.95
C GLU A 265 -10.96 12.33 12.34
N ARG A 266 -11.36 11.24 11.69
CA ARG A 266 -10.44 10.24 11.12
C ARG A 266 -9.75 10.66 9.82
N LEU A 267 -10.29 11.59 9.06
CA LEU A 267 -9.59 12.12 7.87
C LEU A 267 -8.22 12.72 8.22
N ASN A 268 -8.04 13.21 9.44
CA ASN A 268 -6.75 13.73 9.92
C ASN A 268 -5.68 12.64 10.04
N ASP A 269 -6.08 11.37 10.27
CA ASP A 269 -5.14 10.25 10.39
C ASP A 269 -4.33 10.04 9.09
N TYR A 270 -4.84 10.49 7.96
CA TYR A 270 -4.18 10.40 6.66
C TYR A 270 -3.26 11.57 6.33
N MET A 271 -3.34 12.67 7.08
CA MET A 271 -2.61 13.89 6.78
C MET A 271 -1.22 13.84 7.42
N TRP A 272 -0.18 14.00 6.61
CA TRP A 272 1.20 13.85 7.02
C TRP A 272 2.04 15.08 6.62
N VAL A 273 2.78 15.63 7.58
CA VAL A 273 3.65 16.80 7.34
C VAL A 273 5.09 16.37 7.14
N LYS A 274 5.70 16.83 6.04
CA LYS A 274 7.13 16.72 5.75
C LYS A 274 7.76 18.11 5.58
N GLY A 275 9.08 18.15 5.41
CA GLY A 275 9.80 19.39 5.14
C GLY A 275 9.28 20.18 3.94
N GLU A 276 8.65 19.52 2.98
CA GLU A 276 8.11 20.10 1.75
C GLU A 276 6.65 20.53 1.85
N GLY A 277 5.96 20.20 2.93
CA GLY A 277 4.56 20.49 3.16
C GLY A 277 3.74 19.27 3.56
N MET A 278 2.40 19.38 3.46
CA MET A 278 1.45 18.35 3.85
C MET A 278 0.98 17.52 2.66
N LEU A 279 1.01 16.21 2.84
CA LEU A 279 0.57 15.20 1.89
C LEU A 279 -0.42 14.21 2.53
N ALA A 280 -1.10 13.42 1.72
CA ALA A 280 -1.85 12.26 2.19
C ALA A 280 -0.95 11.02 2.24
N ASN A 281 -0.96 10.30 3.36
CA ASN A 281 -0.27 9.03 3.49
C ASN A 281 -1.08 7.88 2.86
N GLY A 282 -0.41 6.79 2.49
CA GLY A 282 -1.04 5.60 1.88
C GLY A 282 -1.91 4.79 2.84
N THR A 283 -1.78 5.02 4.14
CA THR A 283 -2.58 4.40 5.20
C THR A 283 -2.87 5.43 6.29
N ASN A 284 -3.68 5.07 7.28
CA ASN A 284 -3.89 5.90 8.48
C ASN A 284 -2.70 5.89 9.46
N GLY A 285 -1.56 5.39 9.03
CA GLY A 285 -0.31 5.36 9.79
C GLY A 285 0.43 4.03 9.65
N VAL A 286 1.59 3.95 10.30
CA VAL A 286 2.53 2.82 10.26
C VAL A 286 2.99 2.42 11.67
N GLN A 287 2.20 2.73 12.69
CA GLN A 287 2.63 2.74 14.08
C GLN A 287 3.08 1.36 14.58
N VAL A 288 2.31 0.29 14.32
CA VAL A 288 2.71 -1.05 14.74
C VAL A 288 3.92 -1.54 13.94
N TRP A 289 3.89 -1.36 12.62
CA TRP A 289 4.99 -1.70 11.72
C TRP A 289 6.31 -1.08 12.16
N ASP A 290 6.33 0.23 12.31
CA ASP A 290 7.53 0.97 12.71
C ASP A 290 7.97 0.62 14.14
N THR A 291 7.04 0.47 15.09
CA THR A 291 7.37 0.09 16.47
C THR A 291 8.06 -1.28 16.50
N ALA A 292 7.61 -2.23 15.71
CA ALA A 292 8.23 -3.54 15.64
C ALA A 292 9.66 -3.46 15.09
N PHE A 293 9.87 -2.76 13.97
CA PHE A 293 11.20 -2.67 13.37
C PHE A 293 12.18 -1.79 14.14
N ILE A 294 11.72 -0.68 14.72
CA ILE A 294 12.56 0.16 15.59
C ILE A 294 13.00 -0.65 16.81
N THR A 295 12.09 -1.40 17.44
CA THR A 295 12.41 -2.28 18.55
C THR A 295 13.51 -3.27 18.19
N GLN A 296 13.35 -3.99 17.06
CA GLN A 296 14.35 -4.94 16.58
C GLN A 296 15.68 -4.27 16.25
N ALA A 297 15.67 -3.08 15.65
CA ALA A 297 16.88 -2.35 15.34
C ALA A 297 17.68 -2.00 16.60
N ILE A 298 17.00 -1.55 17.65
CA ILE A 298 17.62 -1.21 18.95
C ILE A 298 18.13 -2.46 19.66
N VAL A 299 17.39 -3.57 19.62
CA VAL A 299 17.84 -4.88 20.15
C VAL A 299 19.11 -5.32 19.45
N VAL A 300 19.13 -5.32 18.09
CA VAL A 300 20.30 -5.69 17.30
C VAL A 300 21.46 -4.73 17.48
N ALA A 301 21.20 -3.45 17.75
CA ALA A 301 22.27 -2.50 18.09
C ALA A 301 22.90 -2.71 19.49
N GLY A 302 22.38 -3.68 20.29
CA GLY A 302 22.92 -4.04 21.59
C GLY A 302 22.44 -3.15 22.74
N PHE A 303 21.40 -2.35 22.53
CA PHE A 303 20.91 -1.40 23.54
C PHE A 303 19.76 -1.93 24.41
N ALA A 304 19.29 -3.16 24.18
CA ALA A 304 18.17 -3.74 24.93
C ALA A 304 18.49 -3.92 26.43
N ASP A 305 19.74 -4.21 26.78
CA ASP A 305 20.18 -4.43 28.16
C ASP A 305 20.75 -3.17 28.81
N ASP A 306 20.89 -2.06 28.07
CA ASP A 306 21.31 -0.76 28.61
C ASP A 306 20.16 -0.11 29.41
N PRO A 307 20.36 0.18 30.70
CA PRO A 307 19.34 0.81 31.56
C PRO A 307 18.77 2.12 31.00
N LYS A 308 19.51 2.83 30.19
CA LYS A 308 19.09 4.09 29.54
C LYS A 308 17.91 3.86 28.57
N TRP A 309 17.94 2.77 27.83
CA TRP A 309 16.97 2.51 26.75
C TRP A 309 15.82 1.59 27.17
N ARG A 310 15.97 0.86 28.29
CA ARG A 310 14.92 -0.04 28.77
C ARG A 310 13.56 0.64 28.99
N PRO A 311 13.44 1.85 29.55
CA PRO A 311 12.13 2.50 29.69
C PRO A 311 11.42 2.72 28.35
N MET A 312 12.15 3.13 27.31
CA MET A 312 11.61 3.33 25.98
C MET A 312 11.15 1.99 25.36
N LEU A 313 11.96 0.95 25.44
CA LEU A 313 11.60 -0.38 24.94
C LEU A 313 10.43 -1.01 25.72
N THR A 314 10.29 -0.71 27.01
CA THR A 314 9.11 -1.10 27.79
C THR A 314 7.87 -0.41 27.25
N LYS A 315 7.94 0.88 26.91
CA LYS A 315 6.83 1.60 26.26
C LYS A 315 6.49 1.05 24.87
N ALA A 316 7.49 0.64 24.09
CA ALA A 316 7.24 -0.04 22.82
C ALA A 316 6.50 -1.37 23.04
N LEU A 317 6.88 -2.15 24.04
CA LEU A 317 6.19 -3.40 24.40
C LEU A 317 4.76 -3.15 24.91
N GLU A 318 4.53 -2.12 25.74
CA GLU A 318 3.20 -1.69 26.17
C GLU A 318 2.33 -1.28 24.98
N PHE A 319 2.92 -0.59 24.00
CA PHE A 319 2.23 -0.23 22.75
C PHE A 319 1.84 -1.46 21.93
N LEU A 320 2.76 -2.43 21.75
CA LEU A 320 2.46 -3.70 21.08
C LEU A 320 1.37 -4.49 21.82
N ASP A 321 1.38 -4.49 23.17
CA ASP A 321 0.32 -5.09 23.99
C ASP A 321 -1.04 -4.45 23.71
N ASP A 322 -1.11 -3.13 23.72
CA ASP A 322 -2.36 -2.39 23.53
C ASP A 322 -2.92 -2.56 22.10
N HIS A 323 -2.05 -2.75 21.10
CA HIS A 323 -2.44 -2.82 19.70
C HIS A 323 -2.62 -4.23 19.16
N GLN A 324 -2.35 -5.26 19.94
CA GLN A 324 -2.71 -6.63 19.56
C GLN A 324 -4.24 -6.80 19.56
N LEU A 325 -4.78 -7.32 18.48
CA LEU A 325 -6.22 -7.57 18.33
C LEU A 325 -6.65 -8.74 19.22
N ARG A 326 -7.58 -8.49 20.13
CA ARG A 326 -7.98 -9.45 21.17
C ARG A 326 -9.22 -10.25 20.84
N GLU A 327 -9.98 -9.80 19.84
CA GLU A 327 -11.28 -10.35 19.46
C GLU A 327 -11.46 -10.38 17.95
N ASN A 328 -12.28 -11.29 17.47
CA ASN A 328 -12.78 -11.24 16.10
C ASN A 328 -13.85 -10.16 15.97
N VAL A 329 -14.08 -9.67 14.76
CA VAL A 329 -15.19 -8.73 14.51
C VAL A 329 -16.54 -9.43 14.65
N PRO A 330 -17.57 -8.72 15.11
CA PRO A 330 -18.93 -9.22 15.04
C PRO A 330 -19.31 -9.55 13.58
N ASP A 331 -20.16 -10.56 13.40
CA ASP A 331 -20.66 -10.98 12.07
C ASP A 331 -19.56 -11.15 11.02
N GLN A 332 -18.41 -11.71 11.44
CA GLN A 332 -17.18 -11.86 10.66
C GLN A 332 -17.43 -12.40 9.24
N GLU A 333 -18.27 -13.43 9.10
CA GLU A 333 -18.60 -14.03 7.81
C GLU A 333 -19.43 -13.10 6.93
N LYS A 334 -20.40 -12.40 7.53
CA LYS A 334 -21.29 -11.47 6.83
C LYS A 334 -20.53 -10.30 6.20
N CYS A 335 -19.52 -9.77 6.90
CA CYS A 335 -18.68 -8.68 6.41
C CYS A 335 -17.41 -9.14 5.70
N TYR A 336 -17.32 -10.43 5.37
CA TYR A 336 -16.20 -11.05 4.63
C TYR A 336 -14.83 -10.92 5.30
N ARG A 337 -14.79 -10.67 6.62
CA ARG A 337 -13.55 -10.55 7.39
C ARG A 337 -12.99 -11.93 7.74
N GLN A 338 -11.68 -12.02 7.85
CA GLN A 338 -10.99 -13.21 8.36
C GLN A 338 -10.73 -13.12 9.86
N HIS A 339 -10.23 -14.22 10.41
CA HIS A 339 -9.81 -14.30 11.81
C HIS A 339 -8.75 -13.22 12.11
N ARG A 340 -8.94 -12.47 13.21
CA ARG A 340 -8.03 -11.41 13.60
C ARG A 340 -7.53 -11.50 15.05
N LYS A 341 -8.16 -12.32 15.89
CA LYS A 341 -7.72 -12.50 17.29
C LYS A 341 -6.29 -12.98 17.32
N GLY A 342 -5.43 -12.28 18.07
CA GLY A 342 -4.00 -12.54 18.17
C GLY A 342 -3.13 -11.76 17.17
N ALA A 343 -3.70 -11.23 16.11
CA ALA A 343 -2.97 -10.48 15.09
C ALA A 343 -2.53 -9.08 15.56
N TRP A 344 -1.58 -8.51 14.82
CA TRP A 344 -1.30 -7.09 14.83
C TRP A 344 -1.67 -6.46 13.50
N PRO A 345 -2.32 -5.27 13.52
CA PRO A 345 -2.60 -4.48 12.32
C PRO A 345 -1.35 -3.73 11.85
N PHE A 346 -1.43 -3.08 10.69
CA PHE A 346 -0.33 -2.27 10.16
C PHE A 346 -0.13 -0.98 10.97
N SER A 347 -1.21 -0.30 11.32
CA SER A 347 -1.19 0.99 12.02
C SER A 347 -1.60 0.87 13.50
N THR A 348 -2.89 0.88 13.78
CA THR A 348 -3.45 0.84 15.13
C THR A 348 -4.55 -0.20 15.26
N LYS A 349 -4.90 -0.58 16.51
CA LYS A 349 -5.99 -1.51 16.79
C LYS A 349 -7.35 -1.03 16.26
N ASP A 350 -7.53 0.28 16.07
CA ASP A 350 -8.79 0.84 15.56
C ASP A 350 -9.01 0.48 14.09
N GLN A 351 -7.96 0.51 13.24
CA GLN A 351 -8.02 -0.02 11.88
C GLN A 351 -8.43 -1.50 11.88
N GLY A 352 -7.89 -2.29 12.80
CA GLY A 352 -8.37 -3.61 13.16
C GLY A 352 -8.32 -4.68 12.08
N TYR A 353 -7.53 -4.50 11.02
CA TYR A 353 -7.25 -5.53 10.04
C TYR A 353 -6.08 -6.39 10.46
N THR A 354 -6.22 -7.71 10.26
CA THR A 354 -5.09 -8.64 10.36
C THR A 354 -4.09 -8.31 9.27
N VAL A 355 -2.80 -8.28 9.62
CA VAL A 355 -1.72 -8.17 8.64
C VAL A 355 -0.66 -9.20 8.99
N SER A 356 -0.35 -10.11 8.08
CA SER A 356 0.47 -11.30 8.39
C SER A 356 1.91 -10.94 8.78
N ASP A 357 2.57 -10.08 8.02
CA ASP A 357 3.92 -9.62 8.33
C ASP A 357 3.98 -8.75 9.59
N CYS A 358 3.00 -7.85 9.80
CA CYS A 358 2.91 -7.08 11.05
C CYS A 358 2.67 -7.99 12.26
N THR A 359 1.86 -9.05 12.09
CA THR A 359 1.66 -10.07 13.14
C THR A 359 2.95 -10.81 13.43
N ALA A 360 3.69 -11.19 12.39
CA ALA A 360 4.98 -11.84 12.51
C ALA A 360 6.03 -10.94 13.19
N GLU A 361 6.15 -9.69 12.76
CA GLU A 361 7.14 -8.75 13.32
C GLU A 361 6.77 -8.27 14.73
N GLY A 362 5.48 -8.11 15.03
CA GLY A 362 4.99 -7.85 16.39
C GLY A 362 5.28 -9.00 17.35
N LEU A 363 5.03 -10.24 16.92
CA LEU A 363 5.37 -11.45 17.66
C LEU A 363 6.88 -11.56 17.88
N ARG A 364 7.69 -11.34 16.85
CA ARG A 364 9.15 -11.36 16.90
C ARG A 364 9.71 -10.35 17.89
N SER A 365 9.27 -9.09 17.80
CA SER A 365 9.71 -8.02 18.69
C SER A 365 9.35 -8.29 20.16
N THR A 366 8.14 -8.83 20.39
CA THR A 366 7.69 -9.23 21.73
C THR A 366 8.56 -10.35 22.29
N LEU A 367 8.84 -11.39 21.50
CA LEU A 367 9.71 -12.51 21.92
C LEU A 367 11.14 -12.05 22.20
N GLN A 368 11.69 -11.15 21.37
CA GLN A 368 13.01 -10.60 21.63
C GLN A 368 13.07 -9.87 22.98
N LEU A 369 12.13 -9.00 23.27
CA LEU A 369 12.11 -8.27 24.53
C LEU A 369 11.83 -9.19 25.71
N GLN A 370 10.75 -9.97 25.68
CA GLN A 370 10.30 -10.72 26.83
C GLN A 370 11.11 -11.99 27.11
N GLU A 371 11.53 -12.73 26.05
CA GLU A 371 12.18 -14.03 26.19
C GLU A 371 13.70 -13.95 26.08
N MET A 372 14.25 -13.03 25.30
CA MET A 372 15.70 -12.90 25.12
C MET A 372 16.34 -11.88 26.06
N HIS A 373 15.65 -10.78 26.37
CA HIS A 373 16.20 -9.65 27.15
C HIS A 373 15.49 -9.41 28.48
N ASN A 374 14.71 -10.38 28.98
CA ASN A 374 14.06 -10.36 30.30
C ASN A 374 13.27 -9.08 30.58
N PHE A 375 12.50 -8.58 29.62
CA PHE A 375 11.50 -7.54 29.86
C PHE A 375 10.28 -8.13 30.58
N PRO A 376 9.48 -7.28 31.26
CA PRO A 376 8.23 -7.75 31.88
C PRO A 376 7.35 -8.52 30.91
N LYS A 377 6.72 -9.59 31.37
CA LYS A 377 5.79 -10.43 30.57
C LYS A 377 4.43 -9.72 30.40
N ILE A 378 4.42 -8.56 29.74
CA ILE A 378 3.22 -7.72 29.53
C ILE A 378 2.23 -8.46 28.63
N ILE A 379 2.74 -9.07 27.56
CA ILE A 379 1.94 -9.92 26.67
C ILE A 379 2.05 -11.34 27.16
N PRO A 380 0.97 -11.94 27.71
CA PRO A 380 1.01 -13.28 28.27
C PRO A 380 1.17 -14.35 27.17
N GLU A 381 1.68 -15.53 27.55
CA GLU A 381 1.95 -16.65 26.67
C GLU A 381 0.73 -17.03 25.78
N GLN A 382 -0.48 -17.00 26.34
CA GLN A 382 -1.68 -17.33 25.56
C GLN A 382 -1.86 -16.40 24.38
N ARG A 383 -1.55 -15.11 24.50
CA ARG A 383 -1.68 -14.14 23.42
C ARG A 383 -0.58 -14.27 22.37
N LEU A 384 0.61 -14.76 22.76
CA LEU A 384 1.65 -15.15 21.79
C LEU A 384 1.21 -16.39 20.99
N LYS A 385 0.53 -17.35 21.65
CA LYS A 385 -0.10 -18.51 21.00
C LYS A 385 -1.22 -18.10 20.06
N ASP A 386 -2.09 -17.16 20.46
CA ASP A 386 -3.15 -16.61 19.60
C ASP A 386 -2.57 -15.99 18.32
N ALA A 387 -1.40 -15.33 18.40
CA ALA A 387 -0.72 -14.79 17.23
C ALA A 387 -0.21 -15.89 16.27
N VAL A 388 0.35 -16.96 16.83
CA VAL A 388 0.76 -18.12 16.03
C VAL A 388 -0.44 -18.78 15.37
N ASP A 389 -1.54 -18.94 16.10
CA ASP A 389 -2.79 -19.50 15.55
C ASP A 389 -3.30 -18.69 14.38
N CYS A 390 -3.26 -17.34 14.52
CA CYS A 390 -3.62 -16.43 13.44
C CYS A 390 -2.70 -16.61 12.22
N LEU A 391 -1.37 -16.65 12.40
CA LEU A 391 -0.44 -16.85 11.30
C LEU A 391 -0.68 -18.20 10.59
N LEU A 392 -0.90 -19.28 11.32
CA LEU A 392 -1.17 -20.58 10.71
C LEU A 392 -2.45 -20.59 9.86
N LEU A 393 -3.46 -19.79 10.24
CA LEU A 393 -4.70 -19.64 9.47
C LEU A 393 -4.54 -18.77 8.20
N MET A 394 -3.46 -18.00 8.12
CA MET A 394 -3.20 -17.10 6.98
C MET A 394 -2.34 -17.73 5.88
N GLN A 395 -1.84 -18.96 6.10
CA GLN A 395 -1.03 -19.64 5.09
C GLN A 395 -1.89 -20.12 3.92
N ASN A 396 -1.53 -19.72 2.71
CA ASN A 396 -2.16 -20.19 1.48
C ASN A 396 -1.78 -21.65 1.14
N PRO A 397 -2.58 -22.35 0.32
CA PRO A 397 -2.26 -23.69 -0.16
C PRO A 397 -0.91 -23.80 -0.90
N SER A 398 -0.45 -22.72 -1.53
CA SER A 398 0.88 -22.57 -2.15
C SER A 398 2.04 -22.71 -1.14
N GLY A 399 1.76 -22.51 0.14
CA GLY A 399 2.75 -22.36 1.21
C GLY A 399 3.13 -20.90 1.50
N GLY A 400 2.80 -19.98 0.61
CA GLY A 400 3.01 -18.53 0.80
C GLY A 400 2.01 -17.89 1.76
N PHE A 401 2.26 -16.61 2.06
CA PHE A 401 1.39 -15.76 2.86
C PHE A 401 1.06 -14.49 2.11
N SER A 402 -0.22 -14.13 2.11
CA SER A 402 -0.67 -12.81 1.69
C SER A 402 -0.68 -11.86 2.89
N GLU A 403 -0.84 -10.57 2.61
CA GLU A 403 -0.78 -9.54 3.65
C GLU A 403 -2.00 -9.55 4.61
N TYR A 404 -3.22 -9.41 4.07
CA TYR A 404 -4.44 -9.24 4.88
C TYR A 404 -5.31 -10.50 4.98
N GLU A 405 -5.36 -11.29 3.93
CA GLU A 405 -6.29 -12.41 3.79
C GLU A 405 -5.68 -13.52 2.94
N ILE A 406 -6.17 -14.76 3.09
CA ILE A 406 -5.84 -15.84 2.16
C ILE A 406 -6.41 -15.53 0.76
N THR A 407 -5.78 -16.08 -0.25
CA THR A 407 -6.26 -16.02 -1.63
C THR A 407 -7.61 -16.74 -1.77
N ARG A 408 -8.65 -16.01 -2.22
CA ARG A 408 -10.03 -16.53 -2.30
C ARG A 408 -10.50 -16.80 -3.72
N ALA A 409 -9.74 -16.38 -4.73
CA ALA A 409 -10.12 -16.54 -6.14
C ALA A 409 -8.94 -16.89 -7.03
N SER A 410 -9.25 -17.28 -8.26
CA SER A 410 -8.25 -17.52 -9.30
C SER A 410 -7.70 -16.19 -9.86
N PRO A 411 -6.42 -16.12 -10.26
CA PRO A 411 -5.85 -14.98 -10.98
C PRO A 411 -6.63 -14.56 -12.24
N LYS A 412 -7.48 -15.44 -12.79
CA LYS A 412 -8.36 -15.09 -13.93
C LYS A 412 -9.34 -13.96 -13.61
N VAL A 413 -9.60 -13.66 -12.33
CA VAL A 413 -10.45 -12.51 -11.93
C VAL A 413 -9.79 -11.17 -12.32
N GLU A 414 -8.48 -11.11 -12.54
CA GLU A 414 -7.80 -9.92 -13.08
C GLU A 414 -8.33 -9.48 -14.45
N TRP A 415 -9.00 -10.36 -15.21
CA TRP A 415 -9.67 -9.99 -16.44
C TRP A 415 -10.82 -8.99 -16.25
N LEU A 416 -11.30 -8.86 -15.01
CA LEU A 416 -12.34 -7.91 -14.60
C LEU A 416 -11.77 -6.66 -13.92
N ASN A 417 -10.44 -6.47 -13.93
CA ASN A 417 -9.83 -5.28 -13.35
C ASN A 417 -10.25 -4.02 -14.12
N ALA A 418 -10.94 -3.13 -13.42
CA ALA A 418 -11.44 -1.88 -13.98
C ALA A 418 -10.45 -0.70 -13.81
N ALA A 419 -9.36 -0.89 -13.05
CA ALA A 419 -8.35 0.14 -12.81
C ALA A 419 -7.36 0.18 -13.97
N GLU A 420 -7.27 1.30 -14.66
CA GLU A 420 -6.34 1.48 -15.77
C GLU A 420 -4.91 1.80 -15.30
N VAL A 421 -4.77 2.25 -14.05
CA VAL A 421 -3.48 2.68 -13.47
C VAL A 421 -2.82 1.61 -12.60
N PHE A 422 -3.49 0.48 -12.34
CA PHE A 422 -2.99 -0.61 -11.49
C PHE A 422 -3.30 -1.99 -12.06
N GLY A 423 -2.33 -2.89 -11.99
CA GLY A 423 -2.49 -4.32 -12.26
C GLY A 423 -2.30 -5.19 -11.02
N GLY A 424 -2.70 -6.46 -11.10
CA GLY A 424 -2.49 -7.41 -10.00
C GLY A 424 -3.22 -7.07 -8.69
N ILE A 425 -4.42 -6.49 -8.77
CA ILE A 425 -5.17 -5.96 -7.61
C ILE A 425 -6.52 -6.63 -7.35
N MET A 426 -6.91 -7.62 -8.16
CA MET A 426 -8.23 -8.23 -8.00
C MET A 426 -8.28 -9.30 -6.91
N ILE A 427 -7.17 -9.94 -6.60
CA ILE A 427 -7.10 -10.98 -5.57
C ILE A 427 -5.90 -10.74 -4.64
N SER A 428 -5.93 -11.35 -3.43
CA SER A 428 -4.76 -11.43 -2.57
C SER A 428 -3.75 -12.41 -3.15
N TYR A 429 -2.53 -11.96 -3.38
CA TYR A 429 -1.41 -12.78 -3.84
C TYR A 429 -0.47 -13.12 -2.67
N ASP A 430 0.34 -14.16 -2.84
CA ASP A 430 1.43 -14.44 -1.92
C ASP A 430 2.55 -13.41 -2.10
N HIS A 431 3.09 -12.92 -0.99
CA HIS A 431 4.19 -11.98 -0.99
C HIS A 431 5.44 -12.60 -0.34
N PRO A 432 6.63 -12.43 -0.93
CA PRO A 432 7.87 -12.89 -0.32
C PRO A 432 8.06 -12.31 1.09
N GLU A 433 7.77 -11.02 1.28
CA GLU A 433 7.89 -10.31 2.55
C GLU A 433 7.04 -10.96 3.66
N CYS A 434 5.75 -11.18 3.38
CA CYS A 434 4.81 -11.79 4.33
C CYS A 434 5.18 -13.23 4.64
N THR A 435 5.63 -13.98 3.62
CA THR A 435 6.03 -15.38 3.76
C THR A 435 7.28 -15.51 4.60
N THR A 436 8.30 -14.68 4.34
CA THR A 436 9.58 -14.71 5.05
C THR A 436 9.46 -14.22 6.49
N ALA A 437 8.70 -13.15 6.75
CA ALA A 437 8.40 -12.68 8.09
C ALA A 437 7.74 -13.76 8.94
N SER A 438 6.76 -14.48 8.36
CA SER A 438 6.08 -15.58 9.04
C SER A 438 7.04 -16.74 9.40
N VAL A 439 7.96 -17.12 8.48
CA VAL A 439 8.99 -18.14 8.77
C VAL A 439 9.89 -17.71 9.91
N THR A 440 10.36 -16.47 9.89
CA THR A 440 11.28 -15.93 10.92
C THR A 440 10.63 -15.87 12.29
N ALA A 441 9.39 -15.39 12.38
CA ALA A 441 8.64 -15.31 13.63
C ALA A 441 8.31 -16.71 14.20
N LEU A 442 7.82 -17.63 13.37
CA LEU A 442 7.51 -19.01 13.78
C LEU A 442 8.78 -19.75 14.19
N SER A 443 9.93 -19.48 13.56
CA SER A 443 11.21 -20.06 13.94
C SER A 443 11.66 -19.57 15.31
N LEU A 444 11.54 -18.27 15.59
CA LEU A 444 11.87 -17.71 16.89
C LEU A 444 10.90 -18.22 17.99
N PHE A 445 9.60 -18.23 17.71
CA PHE A 445 8.59 -18.76 18.64
C PHE A 445 8.88 -20.21 19.04
N SER A 446 9.22 -21.07 18.08
CA SER A 446 9.52 -22.49 18.34
C SER A 446 10.73 -22.71 19.26
N LYS A 447 11.65 -21.75 19.40
CA LYS A 447 12.78 -21.85 20.34
C LYS A 447 12.33 -21.75 21.80
N PHE A 448 11.31 -20.93 22.09
CA PHE A 448 10.81 -20.69 23.43
C PHE A 448 9.61 -21.57 23.79
N TYR A 449 8.81 -21.95 22.81
CA TYR A 449 7.58 -22.74 22.96
C TYR A 449 7.58 -23.98 22.06
N PRO A 450 8.56 -24.92 22.22
CA PRO A 450 8.80 -26.00 21.26
C PRO A 450 7.66 -27.02 21.16
N ASN A 451 6.78 -27.09 22.17
CA ASN A 451 5.70 -28.07 22.23
C ASN A 451 4.35 -27.53 21.70
N TYR A 452 4.25 -26.22 21.46
CA TYR A 452 2.98 -25.63 21.00
C TYR A 452 2.79 -25.85 19.50
N ARG A 453 1.78 -26.59 19.11
CA ARG A 453 1.45 -26.93 17.72
C ARG A 453 2.68 -27.29 16.86
N ALA A 454 3.63 -27.97 17.45
CA ALA A 454 4.97 -28.20 16.88
C ALA A 454 4.94 -28.80 15.46
N SER A 455 4.04 -29.80 15.23
CA SER A 455 3.89 -30.42 13.90
C SER A 455 3.37 -29.41 12.87
N GLU A 456 2.34 -28.65 13.20
CA GLU A 456 1.71 -27.68 12.29
C GLU A 456 2.66 -26.54 11.96
N ILE A 457 3.39 -25.99 12.95
CA ILE A 457 4.42 -24.97 12.74
C ILE A 457 5.54 -25.51 11.84
N LYS A 458 5.99 -26.76 12.08
CA LYS A 458 7.01 -27.38 11.23
C LYS A 458 6.56 -27.53 9.79
N ASP A 459 5.32 -27.99 9.58
CA ASP A 459 4.74 -28.17 8.25
C ASP A 459 4.51 -26.82 7.54
N ALA A 460 4.03 -25.82 8.28
CA ALA A 460 3.86 -24.46 7.74
C ALA A 460 5.19 -23.85 7.31
N LYS A 461 6.23 -23.93 8.14
CA LYS A 461 7.58 -23.47 7.78
C LYS A 461 8.13 -24.21 6.56
N LYS A 462 7.97 -25.53 6.51
CA LYS A 462 8.43 -26.34 5.37
C LYS A 462 7.78 -25.88 4.05
N LYS A 463 6.47 -25.67 4.04
CA LYS A 463 5.73 -25.18 2.87
C LYS A 463 6.17 -23.78 2.49
N ALA A 464 6.31 -22.88 3.47
CA ALA A 464 6.73 -21.49 3.23
C ALA A 464 8.14 -21.41 2.65
N VAL A 465 9.09 -22.17 3.18
CA VAL A 465 10.45 -22.25 2.64
C VAL A 465 10.47 -22.82 1.22
N ALA A 466 9.68 -23.86 0.96
CA ALA A 466 9.54 -24.39 -0.40
C ALA A 466 8.99 -23.31 -1.37
N HIS A 467 8.02 -22.52 -0.92
CA HIS A 467 7.49 -21.38 -1.70
C HIS A 467 8.57 -20.32 -1.95
N ILE A 468 9.31 -19.88 -0.92
CA ILE A 468 10.40 -18.88 -1.06
C ILE A 468 11.43 -19.33 -2.10
N LYS A 469 11.84 -20.60 -2.07
CA LYS A 469 12.77 -21.17 -3.05
C LYS A 469 12.17 -21.26 -4.45
N HIS A 470 10.88 -21.59 -4.55
CA HIS A 470 10.18 -21.70 -5.83
C HIS A 470 10.05 -20.35 -6.55
N VAL A 471 9.84 -19.27 -5.79
CA VAL A 471 9.70 -17.91 -6.37
C VAL A 471 11.04 -17.20 -6.57
N GLN A 472 12.17 -17.81 -6.18
CA GLN A 472 13.50 -17.29 -6.50
C GLN A 472 13.73 -17.33 -8.01
N ARG A 473 14.17 -16.21 -8.56
CA ARG A 473 14.42 -16.05 -10.00
C ARG A 473 15.75 -16.73 -10.42
N ALA A 474 15.91 -16.89 -11.72
CA ALA A 474 17.12 -17.52 -12.28
C ALA A 474 18.41 -16.75 -11.95
N ASP A 475 18.32 -15.42 -11.82
CA ASP A 475 19.42 -14.55 -11.43
C ASP A 475 19.73 -14.56 -9.91
N GLY A 476 19.00 -15.35 -9.14
CA GLY A 476 19.14 -15.45 -7.67
C GLY A 476 18.29 -14.44 -6.88
N SER A 477 17.61 -13.51 -7.54
CA SER A 477 16.81 -12.49 -6.88
C SER A 477 15.41 -12.98 -6.47
N TRP A 478 14.74 -12.18 -5.63
CA TRP A 478 13.30 -12.26 -5.35
C TRP A 478 12.66 -10.93 -5.68
N TYR A 479 11.42 -10.96 -6.16
CA TYR A 479 10.66 -9.76 -6.50
C TYR A 479 9.78 -9.34 -5.32
N GLY A 480 10.03 -8.15 -4.76
CA GLY A 480 9.28 -7.58 -3.66
C GLY A 480 7.99 -6.88 -4.12
N SER A 481 6.97 -6.94 -3.27
CA SER A 481 5.64 -6.39 -3.56
C SER A 481 5.32 -5.08 -2.83
N TRP A 482 6.04 -4.77 -1.74
CA TRP A 482 5.79 -3.61 -0.89
C TRP A 482 6.96 -2.64 -0.79
N GLY A 483 8.16 -3.08 -1.06
CA GLY A 483 9.39 -2.26 -1.15
C GLY A 483 9.95 -2.26 -2.56
N ILE A 484 10.82 -1.31 -2.86
CA ILE A 484 11.61 -1.26 -4.09
C ILE A 484 12.84 -2.15 -3.91
N CYS A 485 13.00 -3.11 -4.69
CA CYS A 485 12.03 -4.15 -4.97
C CYS A 485 12.81 -5.46 -4.77
N PHE A 486 13.88 -5.69 -5.56
CA PHE A 486 14.71 -6.90 -5.50
C PHE A 486 15.63 -6.92 -4.29
N THR A 487 16.26 -5.77 -3.96
CA THR A 487 17.12 -5.63 -2.78
C THR A 487 16.32 -5.80 -1.48
N TYR A 488 15.11 -5.23 -1.45
CA TYR A 488 14.17 -5.36 -0.32
C TYR A 488 13.76 -6.82 -0.10
N ALA A 489 13.31 -7.50 -1.15
CA ALA A 489 12.92 -8.90 -1.07
C ALA A 489 14.08 -9.84 -0.72
N ALA A 490 15.29 -9.53 -1.21
CA ALA A 490 16.48 -10.31 -0.90
C ALA A 490 16.84 -10.27 0.59
N LEU A 491 16.70 -9.10 1.27
CA LEU A 491 16.86 -9.01 2.72
C LEU A 491 15.98 -10.05 3.44
N PHE A 492 14.68 -9.99 3.20
CA PHE A 492 13.71 -10.84 3.90
C PHE A 492 13.92 -12.32 3.58
N ALA A 493 14.18 -12.65 2.32
CA ALA A 493 14.43 -14.03 1.91
C ALA A 493 15.68 -14.59 2.58
N LEU A 494 16.80 -13.88 2.54
CA LEU A 494 18.07 -14.32 3.14
C LEU A 494 17.98 -14.44 4.67
N GLU A 495 17.33 -13.48 5.35
CA GLU A 495 17.11 -13.54 6.78
C GLU A 495 16.24 -14.77 7.17
N SER A 496 15.18 -15.03 6.42
CA SER A 496 14.30 -16.16 6.72
C SER A 496 14.98 -17.50 6.49
N LEU A 497 15.73 -17.67 5.41
CA LEU A 497 16.52 -18.86 5.13
C LEU A 497 17.57 -19.08 6.22
N ALA A 498 18.27 -18.03 6.63
CA ALA A 498 19.24 -18.10 7.73
C ALA A 498 18.59 -18.52 9.06
N SER A 499 17.36 -18.08 9.33
CA SER A 499 16.60 -18.46 10.55
C SER A 499 16.36 -19.95 10.72
N ILE A 500 16.45 -20.71 9.63
CA ILE A 500 16.29 -22.18 9.61
C ILE A 500 17.63 -22.91 9.32
N GLY A 501 18.76 -22.20 9.31
CA GLY A 501 20.11 -22.75 9.10
C GLY A 501 20.55 -22.82 7.64
N GLU A 502 19.79 -22.25 6.71
CA GLU A 502 20.17 -22.18 5.30
C GLU A 502 20.94 -20.87 5.02
N THR A 503 22.27 -20.94 5.14
CA THR A 503 23.19 -19.83 4.98
C THR A 503 23.91 -19.86 3.62
N TYR A 504 24.80 -18.90 3.36
CA TYR A 504 25.65 -18.88 2.17
C TYR A 504 26.43 -20.20 1.98
N GLU A 505 26.92 -20.79 3.07
CA GLU A 505 27.68 -22.04 3.04
C GLU A 505 26.80 -23.27 2.80
N THR A 506 25.60 -23.29 3.39
CA THR A 506 24.77 -24.51 3.48
C THR A 506 23.68 -24.58 2.42
N SER A 507 23.32 -23.47 1.75
CA SER A 507 22.23 -23.41 0.79
C SER A 507 22.65 -22.76 -0.54
N ALA A 508 22.38 -23.45 -1.64
CA ALA A 508 22.59 -22.89 -2.97
C ALA A 508 21.68 -21.70 -3.26
N ASP A 509 20.46 -21.69 -2.70
CA ASP A 509 19.50 -20.60 -2.87
C ASP A 509 20.00 -19.34 -2.15
N SER A 510 20.48 -19.46 -0.91
CA SER A 510 21.09 -18.35 -0.16
C SER A 510 22.33 -17.82 -0.87
N ARG A 511 23.17 -18.70 -1.41
CA ARG A 511 24.36 -18.30 -2.17
C ARG A 511 24.00 -17.47 -3.38
N ARG A 512 23.07 -17.93 -4.24
CA ARG A 512 22.61 -17.18 -5.41
C ARG A 512 22.03 -15.80 -5.03
N GLY A 513 21.28 -15.74 -3.93
CA GLY A 513 20.75 -14.46 -3.43
C GLY A 513 21.85 -13.48 -2.99
N CYS A 514 22.88 -13.97 -2.31
CA CYS A 514 24.04 -13.16 -1.96
C CYS A 514 24.84 -12.71 -3.20
N ASP A 515 25.08 -13.63 -4.14
CA ASP A 515 25.82 -13.33 -5.37
C ASP A 515 25.07 -12.26 -6.20
N PHE A 516 23.72 -12.33 -6.28
CA PHE A 516 22.91 -11.28 -6.87
C PHE A 516 23.15 -9.92 -6.20
N LEU A 517 23.09 -9.84 -4.87
CA LEU A 517 23.32 -8.57 -4.17
C LEU A 517 24.73 -8.02 -4.43
N ILE A 518 25.75 -8.86 -4.40
CA ILE A 518 27.13 -8.45 -4.64
C ILE A 518 27.34 -7.92 -6.08
N GLU A 519 26.71 -8.55 -7.07
CA GLU A 519 26.73 -8.06 -8.46
C GLU A 519 26.15 -6.64 -8.59
N LYS A 520 25.20 -6.26 -7.74
CA LYS A 520 24.52 -4.95 -7.78
C LYS A 520 25.18 -3.87 -6.90
N GLN A 521 26.28 -4.18 -6.20
CA GLN A 521 27.00 -3.19 -5.42
C GLN A 521 27.66 -2.15 -6.33
N GLN A 522 27.47 -0.88 -6.04
CA GLN A 522 28.03 0.24 -6.80
C GLN A 522 29.48 0.54 -6.40
N ALA A 523 30.17 1.35 -7.22
CA ALA A 523 31.57 1.69 -7.01
C ALA A 523 31.85 2.41 -5.67
N ASP A 524 30.88 3.18 -5.16
CA ASP A 524 30.96 3.85 -3.86
C ASP A 524 30.73 2.90 -2.66
N GLY A 525 30.49 1.61 -2.93
CA GLY A 525 30.28 0.59 -1.92
C GLY A 525 28.84 0.41 -1.48
N GLY A 526 27.89 1.23 -1.96
CA GLY A 526 26.47 1.13 -1.63
C GLY A 526 25.66 0.37 -2.66
N TRP A 527 24.36 0.36 -2.44
CA TRP A 527 23.33 -0.18 -3.35
C TRP A 527 22.30 0.90 -3.65
N GLY A 528 21.80 0.91 -4.88
CA GLY A 528 20.75 1.81 -5.31
C GLY A 528 19.88 1.16 -6.36
N GLU A 529 18.58 1.08 -6.11
CA GLU A 529 17.60 0.49 -7.00
C GLU A 529 16.53 1.51 -7.37
N SER A 530 16.19 1.59 -8.66
CA SER A 530 15.18 2.50 -9.19
C SER A 530 13.77 1.91 -9.02
N TYR A 531 12.77 2.76 -8.82
CA TYR A 531 11.36 2.38 -8.87
C TYR A 531 10.96 1.70 -10.21
N LEU A 532 11.73 1.94 -11.27
CA LEU A 532 11.54 1.27 -12.56
C LEU A 532 11.72 -0.25 -12.48
N SER A 533 12.40 -0.76 -11.44
CA SER A 533 12.44 -2.19 -11.17
C SER A 533 11.04 -2.78 -10.96
N CYS A 534 10.16 -2.04 -10.30
CA CYS A 534 8.77 -2.46 -10.09
C CYS A 534 7.97 -2.41 -11.40
N ALA A 535 8.18 -1.39 -12.22
CA ALA A 535 7.48 -1.19 -13.47
C ALA A 535 7.89 -2.20 -14.56
N THR A 536 9.19 -2.54 -14.62
CA THR A 536 9.75 -3.41 -15.65
C THR A 536 9.82 -4.87 -15.24
N HIS A 537 9.61 -5.19 -13.96
CA HIS A 537 9.88 -6.50 -13.35
C HIS A 537 11.33 -7.00 -13.60
N GLN A 538 12.24 -6.07 -13.81
CA GLN A 538 13.66 -6.30 -13.99
C GLN A 538 14.42 -5.37 -13.05
N TYR A 539 15.55 -5.82 -12.49
CA TYR A 539 16.38 -4.93 -11.69
C TYR A 539 16.88 -3.77 -12.54
N VAL A 540 16.56 -2.56 -12.14
CA VAL A 540 17.01 -1.32 -12.75
C VAL A 540 17.89 -0.57 -11.74
N GLN A 541 19.16 -0.43 -12.06
CA GLN A 541 20.13 0.26 -11.23
C GLN A 541 19.77 1.75 -11.14
N HIS A 542 19.70 2.30 -9.91
CA HIS A 542 19.64 3.73 -9.72
C HIS A 542 21.01 4.39 -9.94
N GLU A 543 21.05 5.63 -10.40
CA GLU A 543 22.30 6.35 -10.66
C GLU A 543 23.18 6.53 -9.43
N LYS A 544 22.59 6.60 -8.24
CA LYS A 544 23.24 6.79 -6.94
C LYS A 544 22.84 5.70 -5.97
N SER A 545 23.77 5.28 -5.14
CA SER A 545 23.46 4.46 -3.97
C SER A 545 22.49 5.17 -3.02
N GLN A 546 21.67 4.40 -2.33
CA GLN A 546 20.66 4.88 -1.39
C GLN A 546 20.87 4.26 -0.02
N VAL A 547 20.65 5.02 1.03
CA VAL A 547 20.83 4.57 2.43
C VAL A 547 19.98 3.34 2.74
N CYS A 548 18.67 3.36 2.40
CA CYS A 548 17.78 2.23 2.65
C CYS A 548 18.18 0.98 1.87
N GLN A 549 18.45 1.11 0.58
CA GLN A 549 18.87 0.00 -0.28
C GLN A 549 20.20 -0.60 0.18
N THR A 550 21.14 0.25 0.58
CA THR A 550 22.43 -0.19 1.14
C THR A 550 22.23 -0.96 2.45
N ALA A 551 21.38 -0.46 3.34
CA ALA A 551 21.09 -1.14 4.60
C ALA A 551 20.41 -2.51 4.39
N TRP A 552 19.47 -2.61 3.45
CA TRP A 552 18.81 -3.88 3.11
C TRP A 552 19.79 -4.92 2.56
N ALA A 553 20.63 -4.53 1.60
CA ALA A 553 21.63 -5.42 1.04
C ALA A 553 22.61 -5.93 2.11
N LEU A 554 23.13 -5.02 2.94
CA LEU A 554 24.04 -5.36 4.04
C LEU A 554 23.41 -6.34 5.03
N LEU A 555 22.17 -6.08 5.45
CA LEU A 555 21.45 -6.97 6.35
C LEU A 555 21.27 -8.36 5.76
N GLY A 556 20.81 -8.46 4.50
CA GLY A 556 20.65 -9.74 3.83
C GLY A 556 21.95 -10.53 3.74
N LEU A 557 23.03 -9.89 3.33
CA LEU A 557 24.36 -10.51 3.24
C LEU A 557 24.88 -10.98 4.61
N MET A 558 24.77 -10.14 5.63
CA MET A 558 25.25 -10.45 6.97
C MET A 558 24.43 -11.57 7.63
N GLU A 559 23.08 -11.56 7.48
CA GLU A 559 22.23 -12.61 8.02
C GLU A 559 22.50 -13.95 7.32
N ALA A 560 22.70 -13.96 6.02
CA ALA A 560 23.07 -15.16 5.26
C ALA A 560 24.49 -15.67 5.56
N GLY A 561 25.30 -14.92 6.30
CA GLY A 561 26.68 -15.31 6.60
C GLY A 561 27.62 -15.21 5.40
N TYR A 562 27.47 -14.18 4.56
CA TYR A 562 28.35 -13.94 3.43
C TYR A 562 29.81 -13.80 3.89
N PRO A 563 30.79 -14.56 3.29
CA PRO A 563 32.10 -14.74 3.90
C PRO A 563 33.09 -13.59 3.69
N HIS A 564 32.88 -12.71 2.71
CA HIS A 564 33.82 -11.66 2.37
C HIS A 564 33.47 -10.33 3.03
N LYS A 565 34.40 -9.75 3.80
CA LYS A 565 34.16 -8.53 4.57
C LYS A 565 34.20 -7.26 3.72
N ASP A 566 35.09 -7.16 2.72
CA ASP A 566 35.30 -5.92 1.97
C ASP A 566 34.02 -5.29 1.40
N PRO A 567 33.11 -6.01 0.72
CA PRO A 567 31.84 -5.42 0.28
C PRO A 567 30.99 -4.91 1.43
N LEU A 568 30.99 -5.61 2.56
CA LEU A 568 30.22 -5.22 3.75
C LEU A 568 30.78 -3.92 4.35
N GLU A 569 32.10 -3.84 4.53
CA GLU A 569 32.78 -2.67 5.09
C GLU A 569 32.56 -1.42 4.23
N ARG A 570 32.65 -1.54 2.91
CA ARG A 570 32.40 -0.42 1.99
C ARG A 570 30.97 0.13 2.16
N GLY A 571 29.98 -0.75 2.24
CA GLY A 571 28.59 -0.35 2.47
C GLY A 571 28.36 0.28 3.86
N ILE A 572 28.97 -0.28 4.90
CA ILE A 572 28.90 0.28 6.27
C ILE A 572 29.54 1.67 6.32
N ARG A 573 30.71 1.87 5.70
CA ARG A 573 31.35 3.20 5.61
C ARG A 573 30.47 4.21 4.89
N LEU A 574 29.75 3.82 3.84
CA LEU A 574 28.80 4.68 3.15
C LEU A 574 27.65 5.11 4.09
N LEU A 575 27.06 4.18 4.86
CA LEU A 575 26.02 4.52 5.82
C LEU A 575 26.55 5.52 6.88
N MET A 576 27.75 5.29 7.43
CA MET A 576 28.38 6.19 8.40
C MET A 576 28.64 7.58 7.81
N GLN A 577 29.16 7.66 6.59
CA GLN A 577 29.48 8.93 5.92
C GLN A 577 28.26 9.76 5.57
N ARG A 578 27.10 9.12 5.29
CA ARG A 578 25.87 9.81 4.94
C ARG A 578 25.02 10.22 6.14
N GLN A 579 25.38 9.79 7.35
CA GLN A 579 24.70 10.25 8.56
C GLN A 579 24.97 11.75 8.77
N GLN A 580 23.88 12.50 8.94
CA GLN A 580 23.93 13.93 9.16
C GLN A 580 24.41 14.26 10.60
N ARG A 581 24.88 15.49 10.83
CA ARG A 581 25.36 15.94 12.15
C ARG A 581 24.30 15.83 13.28
N ASN A 582 23.01 15.90 12.93
CA ASN A 582 21.89 15.71 13.84
C ASN A 582 21.55 14.22 14.10
N GLY A 583 22.30 13.29 13.49
CA GLY A 583 22.12 11.84 13.64
C GLY A 583 21.15 11.21 12.65
N GLU A 584 20.45 11.98 11.80
CA GLU A 584 19.54 11.43 10.79
C GLU A 584 20.23 11.04 9.49
N TRP A 585 19.54 10.28 8.66
CA TRP A 585 19.82 10.10 7.23
C TRP A 585 18.73 10.77 6.41
N LEU A 586 19.11 11.27 5.24
CA LEU A 586 18.13 11.86 4.32
C LEU A 586 17.35 10.77 3.58
N GLN A 587 16.12 11.07 3.23
CA GLN A 587 15.37 10.28 2.27
C GLN A 587 15.84 10.66 0.86
N GLU A 588 16.40 9.69 0.12
CA GLU A 588 17.11 9.95 -1.15
C GLU A 588 16.26 9.58 -2.37
N ALA A 589 15.35 8.62 -2.22
CA ALA A 589 14.45 8.15 -3.28
C ALA A 589 13.19 7.54 -2.67
N ILE A 590 12.30 7.06 -3.53
CA ILE A 590 11.15 6.25 -3.13
C ILE A 590 11.63 4.89 -2.64
N GLU A 591 11.15 4.43 -1.48
CA GLU A 591 11.50 3.13 -0.91
C GLU A 591 10.37 2.09 -1.04
N GLY A 592 9.13 2.56 -1.15
CA GLY A 592 7.95 1.71 -1.11
C GLY A 592 7.14 1.72 -2.38
N VAL A 593 6.40 0.66 -2.58
CA VAL A 593 5.43 0.49 -3.65
C VAL A 593 4.14 -0.08 -3.06
N PHE A 594 3.00 0.29 -3.63
CA PHE A 594 1.71 -0.24 -3.20
C PHE A 594 1.36 -1.49 -4.03
N ASN A 595 1.52 -2.66 -3.41
CA ASN A 595 1.15 -3.97 -3.92
C ASN A 595 1.50 -4.20 -5.41
N GLN A 596 2.73 -4.53 -5.70
CA GLN A 596 3.13 -5.00 -7.02
C GLN A 596 3.16 -6.53 -7.04
N SER A 597 2.20 -7.16 -7.70
CA SER A 597 2.12 -8.60 -7.81
C SER A 597 2.72 -9.11 -9.11
N TRP A 598 3.64 -10.07 -8.99
CA TRP A 598 4.35 -10.72 -10.11
C TRP A 598 3.44 -11.55 -11.05
N TYR A 599 2.25 -11.99 -10.60
CA TYR A 599 1.50 -13.10 -11.20
C TYR A 599 0.65 -12.76 -12.42
N VAL A 600 0.70 -11.55 -12.96
CA VAL A 600 -0.10 -11.19 -14.13
C VAL A 600 0.72 -11.26 -15.41
N PHE A 601 1.20 -12.45 -15.75
CA PHE A 601 1.74 -12.70 -17.07
C PHE A 601 0.70 -13.41 -17.93
N PHE A 602 -0.02 -12.68 -18.78
CA PHE A 602 -0.83 -13.26 -19.86
C PHE A 602 -0.01 -13.26 -21.15
N PRO A 603 0.42 -14.44 -21.66
CA PRO A 603 1.23 -14.51 -22.88
C PRO A 603 0.46 -14.19 -24.17
N LEU A 604 -0.82 -13.80 -24.12
CA LEU A 604 -1.69 -13.66 -25.29
C LEU A 604 -1.79 -12.24 -25.90
N CYS A 605 -1.12 -11.22 -25.35
CA CYS A 605 -1.13 -9.86 -25.92
C CYS A 605 0.24 -9.32 -26.35
N LEU A 606 1.29 -10.14 -26.42
CA LEU A 606 2.67 -9.68 -26.63
C LEU A 606 3.15 -9.63 -28.07
N SER A 607 2.27 -9.58 -29.08
CA SER A 607 2.76 -9.53 -30.47
C SER A 607 2.73 -8.16 -31.15
N SER A 608 2.35 -7.05 -30.47
CA SER A 608 2.26 -5.77 -31.16
C SER A 608 2.48 -4.47 -30.38
N LEU A 609 2.86 -4.50 -29.08
CA LEU A 609 3.12 -3.25 -28.34
C LEU A 609 4.42 -3.38 -27.57
N GLY A 610 5.31 -2.40 -27.75
CA GLY A 610 6.56 -2.25 -27.01
C GLY A 610 6.30 -2.23 -25.50
N SER A 611 7.30 -2.58 -24.71
CA SER A 611 7.30 -2.79 -23.27
C SER A 611 6.27 -1.91 -22.51
N ILE A 612 5.15 -2.51 -22.13
CA ILE A 612 4.19 -1.87 -21.21
C ILE A 612 4.82 -1.96 -19.84
N ALA A 613 5.27 -0.83 -19.32
CA ALA A 613 5.74 -0.72 -17.95
C ALA A 613 4.51 -0.72 -17.03
N ASP A 614 4.36 -1.73 -16.17
CA ASP A 614 3.35 -1.73 -15.12
C ASP A 614 3.67 -0.65 -14.10
N PHE A 615 2.75 0.29 -13.90
CA PHE A 615 2.91 1.34 -12.89
C PHE A 615 2.16 1.01 -11.61
N SER A 616 2.81 1.27 -10.48
CA SER A 616 2.21 1.15 -9.14
C SER A 616 2.19 2.50 -8.44
N SER A 617 1.32 2.64 -7.44
CA SER A 617 1.40 3.78 -6.53
C SER A 617 2.64 3.65 -5.66
N MET A 618 3.51 4.64 -5.70
CA MET A 618 4.71 4.68 -4.87
C MET A 618 4.41 5.22 -3.49
N ILE A 619 4.97 4.59 -2.46
CA ILE A 619 4.78 4.93 -1.05
C ILE A 619 6.12 5.37 -0.46
N SER A 620 6.06 6.40 0.36
CA SER A 620 7.20 6.81 1.18
C SER A 620 7.03 6.26 2.58
N TYR A 621 8.06 5.55 3.07
CA TYR A 621 8.18 5.09 4.45
C TYR A 621 9.20 5.98 5.20
N PRO A 622 8.77 7.07 5.85
CA PRO A 622 9.70 8.07 6.40
C PRO A 622 10.70 7.55 7.42
N ASN A 623 10.37 6.43 8.08
CA ASN A 623 11.19 5.85 9.14
C ASN A 623 12.18 4.78 8.66
N TYR A 624 12.06 4.32 7.40
CA TYR A 624 12.99 3.35 6.82
C TYR A 624 14.44 3.86 6.86
N LYS A 625 14.65 5.13 6.62
CA LYS A 625 15.96 5.78 6.68
C LYS A 625 16.60 5.79 8.08
N PHE A 626 15.86 5.45 9.13
CA PHE A 626 16.36 5.37 10.50
C PHE A 626 16.64 3.93 10.91
N TYR A 627 15.63 3.10 11.00
CA TYR A 627 15.82 1.79 11.63
C TYR A 627 16.59 0.78 10.78
N TRP A 628 16.53 0.85 9.45
CA TRP A 628 17.34 -0.05 8.63
C TRP A 628 18.84 0.24 8.74
N PRO A 629 19.33 1.50 8.62
CA PRO A 629 20.74 1.80 8.85
C PRO A 629 21.20 1.46 10.27
N ILE A 630 20.40 1.78 11.30
CA ILE A 630 20.71 1.45 12.69
C ILE A 630 20.87 -0.06 12.87
N ARG A 631 19.93 -0.86 12.31
CA ARG A 631 19.99 -2.31 12.37
C ARG A 631 21.23 -2.86 11.64
N ALA A 632 21.55 -2.33 10.47
CA ALA A 632 22.71 -2.75 9.69
C ALA A 632 24.04 -2.46 10.42
N LEU A 633 24.19 -1.23 10.96
CA LEU A 633 25.35 -0.83 11.75
C LEU A 633 25.47 -1.68 13.02
N GLY A 634 24.36 -1.90 13.74
CA GLY A 634 24.32 -2.75 14.92
C GLY A 634 24.73 -4.21 14.65
N LEU A 635 24.15 -4.80 13.61
CA LEU A 635 24.45 -6.19 13.23
C LEU A 635 25.93 -6.34 12.81
N TYR A 636 26.47 -5.36 12.07
CA TYR A 636 27.89 -5.36 11.70
C TYR A 636 28.77 -5.31 12.95
N SER A 637 28.51 -4.38 13.87
CA SER A 637 29.24 -4.24 15.11
C SER A 637 29.25 -5.53 15.95
N GLN A 638 28.11 -6.20 16.04
CA GLN A 638 27.98 -7.47 16.75
C GLN A 638 28.80 -8.61 16.10
N LYS A 639 28.78 -8.71 14.79
CA LYS A 639 29.41 -9.83 14.05
C LYS A 639 30.92 -9.65 13.88
N PHE A 640 31.39 -8.42 13.65
CA PHE A 640 32.76 -8.15 13.22
C PHE A 640 33.53 -7.19 14.16
N GLY A 641 32.85 -6.52 15.08
CA GLY A 641 33.44 -5.45 15.90
C GLY A 641 33.62 -4.15 15.12
N ASN A 642 34.24 -3.14 15.75
CA ASN A 642 34.39 -1.80 15.17
C ASN A 642 35.85 -1.43 14.86
N ALA A 643 36.83 -2.28 15.20
CA ALA A 643 38.25 -1.95 15.16
C ALA A 643 38.80 -1.63 13.75
N GLU A 644 38.19 -2.21 12.71
CA GLU A 644 38.63 -2.05 11.31
C GLU A 644 37.94 -0.88 10.58
N LEU A 645 36.95 -0.25 11.23
CA LEU A 645 36.21 0.89 10.67
C LEU A 645 36.71 2.26 11.16
N SER A 646 37.53 2.27 12.21
CA SER A 646 38.10 3.49 12.84
C SER A 646 39.24 4.12 11.99
#